data_e1de77df717600806a696b29e49d9b17
#
_entry.id   e1de77df717600806a696b29e49d9b17
#
_cell.length_a   1.000
_cell.length_b   1.000
_cell.length_c   1.000
_cell.angle_alpha   90.00
_cell.angle_beta   90.00
_cell.angle_gamma   90.00
#
_symmetry.space_group_name_H-M   'P 1'
#
loop_
_entity.id
_entity.type
_entity.pdbx_description
1 polymer ?
#
loop_
_entity_poly.entity_id
_entity_poly.type
_entity_poly.pdbx_seq_one_letter_code
_entity_poly.pdbx_strand_id
1 'polypeptide(L)'
;MNRNRKRVMSLLLTAAMVASATTPILAEEEKKYEVTETEWGYYLVTQDSGETLIYSPNSGVTLLEDDGYAFKDLNQNGVLDTYEDWRLDTETRATALAEMMVADGRDGIESIAGLMLYSAHTAVSSETVSGTELDSRSGTQDGTTTMDAIMTNKLRHVLVTTVASAEIAAKWNNNLQEIVEGMEYGIPCNNSSDPRHEASTDSSVQYVAGESGDISQWPGTLGLAATYDPELVQEFGNIVAIEYRALGITTALSPQIDLASEPRWSRVSGTFGENTALTIDLSRAIVDGYQSTYDEDGNDLGWGDESINAMIKHWPSGGPEEGGRDAHYGYGKYAVYPGNNFDKQILNFTEGALNLDGATEMTSAVMPYYTISYNQDPSGDNVGNGFSNYMINELLRTEYEFDGVVCTDWMITADASSDSVFEGKCWGVEDLTIAERIYTCLMAGVDQFGGNNTIEPVMEAYDIMVELQGQEFADSRFAESTVRLLTNIFNVGLFENPYLDVDESVATVGNAEFMEAGYEAQLKSVVMLKNSNNVISAYDETAEKLTVYVACYTETTTDATTLVTTTTTTPSVSVEVLSQYYNVTTNPEEADFAIIGMESPSTGSGYSTEDLEAGGNGYVPISLQYREYTADTARETSIASDPGAEFIDSDTGEIVYTDEVENRSYQSKSVTASNEYMLDVLEETREAMGDKPVIVYMRQTKATVWSEVEPLADAIIVGYSISDQAAAEIIAGVTEPSGLLPIQQPANMETVEAQDEDVPMDMECYVDADGNTYDVAFGLNWSGVIDDERVATYGSEA
;
A
#
# COMPACT_ATOMS: atom_id res chain seq x y z
N MET A 1 27.61 -4.05 -14.75
CA MET A 1 27.54 -3.37 -16.06
C MET A 1 27.68 -1.89 -15.81
N ASN A 2 28.60 -1.21 -16.49
CA ASN A 2 28.96 0.18 -16.19
C ASN A 2 27.84 1.14 -16.57
N ARG A 3 27.16 1.72 -15.60
CA ARG A 3 26.21 2.85 -15.79
C ARG A 3 26.99 4.18 -15.73
N ASN A 4 27.13 4.83 -16.87
CA ASN A 4 27.60 6.21 -16.97
C ASN A 4 26.40 7.17 -16.95
N ARG A 5 25.98 7.59 -15.79
CA ARG A 5 25.09 8.76 -15.68
C ARG A 5 25.93 10.02 -15.73
N LYS A 6 25.88 10.77 -16.81
CA LYS A 6 26.42 12.11 -16.93
C LYS A 6 25.36 13.11 -16.52
N ARG A 7 25.41 13.60 -15.27
CA ARG A 7 24.79 14.88 -14.94
C ARG A 7 25.61 15.99 -15.61
N VAL A 8 25.01 16.73 -16.54
CA VAL A 8 25.60 17.91 -17.16
C VAL A 8 25.29 19.10 -16.27
N MET A 9 26.21 19.42 -15.37
CA MET A 9 26.24 20.70 -14.71
C MET A 9 27.00 21.69 -15.59
N SER A 10 26.30 22.62 -16.21
CA SER A 10 26.90 23.66 -17.05
C SER A 10 27.19 24.89 -16.21
N LEU A 11 28.43 25.03 -15.76
CA LEU A 11 28.94 26.29 -15.16
C LEU A 11 29.39 27.27 -16.24
N LEU A 12 28.82 28.45 -16.29
CA LEU A 12 29.36 29.61 -16.99
C LEU A 12 29.89 30.62 -15.96
N LEU A 13 31.20 30.61 -15.76
CA LEU A 13 31.91 31.67 -15.04
C LEU A 13 32.12 32.87 -15.97
N THR A 14 31.69 34.05 -15.54
CA THR A 14 32.20 35.29 -16.10
C THR A 14 32.71 36.19 -14.95
N ALA A 15 34.03 36.32 -14.84
CA ALA A 15 34.70 37.17 -13.87
C ALA A 15 34.76 38.62 -14.37
N ALA A 16 34.40 39.58 -13.53
CA ALA A 16 34.77 40.99 -13.71
C ALA A 16 35.48 41.50 -12.45
N MET A 17 36.77 41.80 -12.58
CA MET A 17 37.57 42.50 -11.55
C MET A 17 37.31 44.00 -11.60
N VAL A 18 37.06 44.63 -10.46
CA VAL A 18 37.34 46.03 -10.21
C VAL A 18 37.95 46.17 -8.82
N ALA A 19 39.07 46.93 -8.74
CA ALA A 19 39.94 47.07 -7.58
C ALA A 19 39.64 48.33 -6.72
N SER A 20 39.67 48.09 -5.43
CA SER A 20 40.26 48.84 -4.31
C SER A 20 39.76 50.20 -3.89
N ALA A 21 39.33 50.31 -2.63
CA ALA A 21 39.69 51.36 -1.69
C ALA A 21 39.54 50.83 -0.24
N THR A 22 40.61 50.89 0.54
CA THR A 22 40.73 50.36 1.90
C THR A 22 40.14 51.29 2.94
N THR A 23 39.11 50.82 3.64
CA THR A 23 38.72 51.22 4.99
C THR A 23 38.84 50.00 5.90
N PRO A 24 39.15 50.11 7.19
CA PRO A 24 39.22 48.92 8.03
C PRO A 24 37.80 48.37 8.22
N ILE A 25 37.51 47.35 7.45
CA ILE A 25 36.31 46.54 7.53
C ILE A 25 36.56 45.59 8.68
N LEU A 26 35.63 45.54 9.68
CA LEU A 26 35.34 44.34 10.40
C LEU A 26 35.26 43.25 9.31
N ALA A 27 36.02 42.16 9.44
CA ALA A 27 35.99 41.09 8.46
C ALA A 27 34.52 40.68 8.30
N GLU A 28 33.91 41.02 7.16
CA GLU A 28 32.71 40.33 6.71
C GLU A 28 33.13 38.87 6.62
N GLU A 29 32.44 38.03 7.34
CA GLU A 29 32.61 36.59 7.19
C GLU A 29 32.41 36.22 5.71
N GLU A 30 33.29 35.39 5.18
CA GLU A 30 33.28 35.02 3.76
C GLU A 30 31.97 34.24 3.49
N LYS A 31 31.11 34.82 2.67
CA LYS A 31 29.82 34.26 2.34
C LYS A 31 30.01 32.92 1.62
N LYS A 32 29.51 31.83 2.19
CA LYS A 32 29.66 30.45 1.72
C LYS A 32 28.46 29.95 0.90
N TYR A 33 27.53 30.80 0.56
CA TYR A 33 26.33 30.45 -0.20
C TYR A 33 26.08 31.44 -1.35
N GLU A 34 25.35 30.94 -2.35
CA GLU A 34 24.85 31.73 -3.48
C GLU A 34 23.33 31.52 -3.58
N VAL A 35 22.59 32.58 -3.89
CA VAL A 35 21.15 32.56 -4.13
C VAL A 35 20.88 32.78 -5.59
N THR A 36 20.17 31.87 -6.22
CA THR A 36 19.76 31.92 -7.63
C THR A 36 18.27 31.85 -7.73
N GLU A 37 17.63 32.69 -8.53
CA GLU A 37 16.22 32.50 -8.88
C GLU A 37 16.11 31.43 -9.97
N THR A 38 15.31 30.38 -9.72
CA THR A 38 15.06 29.29 -10.67
C THR A 38 14.17 29.78 -11.82
N GLU A 39 14.20 29.10 -12.98
CA GLU A 39 13.32 29.42 -14.12
C GLU A 39 11.83 29.16 -13.77
N TRP A 40 11.56 28.34 -12.77
CA TRP A 40 10.23 27.99 -12.27
C TRP A 40 9.78 28.82 -11.06
N GLY A 41 10.54 29.89 -10.69
CA GLY A 41 10.06 30.99 -9.86
C GLY A 41 10.34 30.90 -8.36
N TYR A 42 11.22 30.00 -7.93
CA TYR A 42 11.65 29.83 -6.54
C TYR A 42 13.11 30.27 -6.34
N TYR A 43 13.52 30.46 -5.10
CA TYR A 43 14.93 30.77 -4.79
C TYR A 43 15.66 29.49 -4.39
N LEU A 44 16.73 29.19 -5.13
CA LEU A 44 17.66 28.09 -4.85
C LEU A 44 18.90 28.69 -4.14
N VAL A 45 19.23 28.12 -3.00
CA VAL A 45 20.44 28.47 -2.21
C VAL A 45 21.39 27.29 -2.26
N THR A 46 22.52 27.47 -2.95
CA THR A 46 23.62 26.50 -2.94
C THR A 46 24.69 26.94 -1.96
N GLN A 47 25.28 26.00 -1.24
CA GLN A 47 26.21 26.27 -0.16
C GLN A 47 27.51 25.45 -0.27
N ASP A 48 28.64 25.99 0.18
CA ASP A 48 29.90 25.27 0.25
C ASP A 48 29.87 24.22 1.36
N SER A 49 29.69 22.95 1.03
CA SER A 49 29.60 21.83 1.99
C SER A 49 28.43 21.99 2.98
N GLY A 50 27.32 22.55 2.56
CA GLY A 50 26.08 22.71 3.32
C GLY A 50 24.88 22.22 2.53
N GLU A 51 23.72 22.18 3.20
CA GLU A 51 22.46 21.77 2.58
C GLU A 51 22.03 22.76 1.49
N THR A 52 21.44 22.20 0.43
CA THR A 52 20.79 23.01 -0.60
C THR A 52 19.39 23.38 -0.12
N LEU A 53 19.08 24.69 -0.11
CA LEU A 53 17.79 25.16 0.34
C LEU A 53 16.99 25.71 -0.83
N ILE A 54 15.66 25.46 -0.80
CA ILE A 54 14.73 26.07 -1.75
C ILE A 54 13.58 26.69 -0.95
N TYR A 55 13.17 27.91 -1.32
CA TYR A 55 12.02 28.58 -0.70
C TYR A 55 11.26 29.45 -1.70
N SER A 56 9.99 29.72 -1.39
CA SER A 56 9.15 30.57 -2.23
C SER A 56 9.36 32.06 -1.95
N PRO A 57 9.45 32.93 -2.99
CA PRO A 57 9.42 34.35 -2.82
C PRO A 57 8.11 34.89 -2.23
N ASN A 58 7.02 34.08 -2.25
CA ASN A 58 5.69 34.48 -1.82
C ASN A 58 5.35 34.00 -0.40
N SER A 59 6.11 33.07 0.18
CA SER A 59 5.86 32.52 1.52
C SER A 59 6.12 33.50 2.66
N GLY A 60 6.95 34.51 2.43
CA GLY A 60 7.43 35.46 3.46
C GLY A 60 8.69 35.00 4.17
N VAL A 61 9.14 33.77 3.93
CA VAL A 61 10.41 33.26 4.45
C VAL A 61 11.58 34.09 3.94
N THR A 62 12.55 34.41 4.83
CA THR A 62 13.78 35.09 4.52
C THR A 62 14.99 34.23 4.90
N LEU A 63 16.18 34.62 4.49
CA LEU A 63 17.40 33.93 4.86
C LEU A 63 18.06 34.59 6.07
N LEU A 64 18.43 33.79 7.03
CA LEU A 64 19.33 34.08 8.12
C LEU A 64 20.74 33.68 7.71
N GLU A 65 21.76 34.33 8.27
CA GLU A 65 23.18 34.03 8.02
C GLU A 65 23.90 33.76 9.35
N ASP A 66 24.57 32.62 9.44
CA ASP A 66 25.41 32.25 10.57
C ASP A 66 26.66 31.50 10.07
N ASP A 67 27.86 31.92 10.54
CA ASP A 67 29.17 31.40 10.09
C ASP A 67 29.36 31.42 8.56
N GLY A 68 28.65 32.34 7.87
CA GLY A 68 28.67 32.49 6.41
C GLY A 68 27.73 31.53 5.65
N TYR A 69 27.00 30.68 6.32
CA TYR A 69 25.98 29.83 5.75
C TYR A 69 24.59 30.47 5.83
N ALA A 70 23.68 30.02 4.95
CA ALA A 70 22.30 30.47 4.91
C ALA A 70 21.38 29.46 5.58
N PHE A 71 20.35 29.98 6.23
CA PHE A 71 19.27 29.20 6.87
C PHE A 71 17.92 29.84 6.53
N LYS A 72 16.85 29.05 6.46
CA LYS A 72 15.49 29.57 6.26
C LYS A 72 14.95 30.07 7.60
N ASP A 73 14.45 31.31 7.66
CA ASP A 73 13.70 31.90 8.79
C ASP A 73 12.22 31.44 8.63
N LEU A 74 11.93 30.18 9.03
CA LEU A 74 10.66 29.52 8.75
C LEU A 74 9.50 30.09 9.56
N ASN A 75 9.76 30.50 10.82
CA ASN A 75 8.76 31.13 11.66
C ASN A 75 8.78 32.66 11.56
N GLN A 76 9.63 33.24 10.70
CA GLN A 76 9.73 34.65 10.36
C GLN A 76 10.01 35.56 11.56
N ASN A 77 10.73 35.06 12.57
CA ASN A 77 11.05 35.80 13.79
C ASN A 77 12.39 36.55 13.73
N GLY A 78 13.19 36.28 12.70
CA GLY A 78 14.51 36.93 12.47
C GLY A 78 15.63 36.38 13.34
N VAL A 79 15.46 35.20 13.95
CA VAL A 79 16.44 34.54 14.81
C VAL A 79 16.61 33.11 14.29
N LEU A 80 17.84 32.62 14.22
CA LEU A 80 18.10 31.23 13.87
C LEU A 80 17.70 30.34 15.05
N ASP A 81 16.55 29.66 14.92
CA ASP A 81 16.08 28.71 15.90
C ASP A 81 16.73 27.33 15.69
N THR A 82 16.77 26.51 16.74
CA THR A 82 17.43 25.20 16.69
C THR A 82 16.86 24.28 15.58
N TYR A 83 15.55 24.34 15.34
CA TYR A 83 14.93 23.50 14.30
C TYR A 83 15.24 23.95 12.87
N GLU A 84 15.64 25.20 12.67
CA GLU A 84 16.02 25.79 11.38
C GLU A 84 17.51 25.56 11.03
N ASP A 85 18.30 25.16 12.03
CA ASP A 85 19.74 24.89 11.85
C ASP A 85 19.96 23.48 11.27
N TRP A 86 20.07 23.40 9.97
CA TRP A 86 20.28 22.16 9.22
C TRP A 86 21.59 21.41 9.55
N ARG A 87 22.53 22.04 10.28
CA ARG A 87 23.77 21.41 10.75
C ARG A 87 23.56 20.46 11.94
N LEU A 88 22.40 20.53 12.57
CA LEU A 88 22.04 19.70 13.73
C LEU A 88 21.32 18.42 13.24
N ASP A 89 21.39 17.39 14.06
CA ASP A 89 20.69 16.14 13.77
C ASP A 89 19.16 16.29 13.86
N THR A 90 18.47 15.39 13.18
CA THR A 90 17.00 15.38 13.06
C THR A 90 16.30 15.35 14.41
N GLU A 91 16.77 14.51 15.36
CA GLU A 91 16.14 14.35 16.68
C GLU A 91 16.23 15.66 17.48
N THR A 92 17.40 16.33 17.45
CA THR A 92 17.60 17.63 18.10
C THR A 92 16.66 18.69 17.53
N ARG A 93 16.53 18.75 16.22
CA ARG A 93 15.65 19.71 15.50
C ARG A 93 14.18 19.45 15.79
N ALA A 94 13.73 18.21 15.67
CA ALA A 94 12.35 17.81 15.92
C ALA A 94 11.93 18.08 17.38
N THR A 95 12.80 17.75 18.34
CA THR A 95 12.58 18.03 19.77
C THR A 95 12.45 19.55 20.03
N ALA A 96 13.35 20.36 19.49
CA ALA A 96 13.30 21.81 19.67
C ALA A 96 12.01 22.43 19.12
N LEU A 97 11.54 21.98 17.95
CA LEU A 97 10.29 22.47 17.40
C LEU A 97 9.08 22.02 18.22
N ALA A 98 9.05 20.76 18.66
CA ALA A 98 7.98 20.25 19.53
C ALA A 98 7.90 21.02 20.87
N GLU A 99 9.05 21.30 21.49
CA GLU A 99 9.12 22.13 22.72
C GLU A 99 8.63 23.55 22.47
N MET A 100 8.97 24.17 21.33
CA MET A 100 8.49 25.49 20.93
C MET A 100 6.97 25.49 20.77
N MET A 101 6.41 24.52 20.07
CA MET A 101 4.95 24.40 19.87
C MET A 101 4.21 24.25 21.20
N VAL A 102 4.69 23.38 22.12
CA VAL A 102 4.11 23.25 23.47
C VAL A 102 4.20 24.56 24.25
N ALA A 103 5.33 25.28 24.18
CA ALA A 103 5.51 26.56 24.86
C ALA A 103 4.57 27.68 24.38
N ASP A 104 4.09 27.61 23.13
CA ASP A 104 3.10 28.53 22.58
C ASP A 104 1.66 28.26 23.08
N GLY A 105 1.51 27.26 23.98
CA GLY A 105 0.24 26.95 24.66
C GLY A 105 -0.83 26.43 23.71
N ARG A 106 -2.08 26.86 23.85
CA ARG A 106 -3.21 26.27 23.10
C ARG A 106 -3.02 26.35 21.59
N ASP A 107 -2.51 27.45 21.05
CA ASP A 107 -2.33 27.64 19.62
C ASP A 107 -1.27 26.67 19.05
N GLY A 108 -0.19 26.42 19.80
CA GLY A 108 0.82 25.42 19.44
C GLY A 108 0.30 24.00 19.56
N ILE A 109 -0.51 23.69 20.58
CA ILE A 109 -1.17 22.39 20.71
C ILE A 109 -2.16 22.14 19.56
N GLU A 110 -2.85 23.14 19.07
CA GLU A 110 -3.68 23.04 17.86
C GLU A 110 -2.85 22.72 16.62
N SER A 111 -1.63 23.26 16.52
CA SER A 111 -0.72 22.93 15.43
C SER A 111 -0.19 21.49 15.54
N ILE A 112 0.08 21.02 16.76
CA ILE A 112 0.39 19.61 17.03
C ILE A 112 -0.78 18.70 16.63
N ALA A 113 -2.01 19.05 17.04
CA ALA A 113 -3.20 18.30 16.66
C ALA A 113 -3.34 18.21 15.13
N GLY A 114 -2.99 19.28 14.40
CA GLY A 114 -2.95 19.29 12.93
C GLY A 114 -1.91 18.32 12.34
N LEU A 115 -0.73 18.17 12.96
CA LEU A 115 0.26 17.16 12.57
C LEU A 115 -0.23 15.73 12.83
N MET A 116 -1.05 15.51 13.85
CA MET A 116 -1.64 14.21 14.17
C MET A 116 -2.75 13.78 13.19
N LEU A 117 -3.23 14.69 12.35
CA LEU A 117 -4.23 14.36 11.33
C LEU A 117 -3.57 13.75 10.09
N TYR A 118 -4.23 12.76 9.53
CA TYR A 118 -3.96 12.26 8.18
C TYR A 118 -5.24 12.41 7.36
N SER A 119 -5.17 13.01 6.17
CA SER A 119 -6.38 13.34 5.42
C SER A 119 -7.16 12.11 4.95
N ALA A 120 -8.45 12.28 4.70
CA ALA A 120 -9.17 11.40 3.80
C ALA A 120 -8.59 11.50 2.38
N HIS A 121 -9.03 10.59 1.49
CA HIS A 121 -8.53 10.47 0.13
C HIS A 121 -8.71 11.77 -0.68
N THR A 122 -7.60 12.30 -1.22
CA THR A 122 -7.55 13.55 -1.98
C THR A 122 -7.23 13.29 -3.44
N ALA A 123 -8.02 13.86 -4.34
CA ALA A 123 -7.77 13.79 -5.78
C ALA A 123 -6.97 15.00 -6.27
N VAL A 124 -5.83 14.75 -6.94
CA VAL A 124 -4.99 15.76 -7.58
C VAL A 124 -5.23 15.75 -9.08
N SER A 125 -6.31 16.41 -9.50
CA SER A 125 -6.73 16.50 -10.91
C SER A 125 -6.41 17.84 -11.57
N SER A 126 -5.88 18.82 -10.83
CA SER A 126 -5.43 20.12 -11.31
C SER A 126 -4.25 20.63 -10.47
N GLU A 127 -3.52 21.61 -11.00
CA GLU A 127 -2.41 22.25 -10.28
C GLU A 127 -2.86 23.10 -9.07
N THR A 128 -4.16 23.40 -8.96
CA THR A 128 -4.73 24.26 -7.93
C THR A 128 -5.11 23.43 -6.70
N VAL A 129 -4.66 23.86 -5.53
CA VAL A 129 -5.07 23.27 -4.25
C VAL A 129 -6.55 23.51 -4.03
N SER A 130 -7.35 22.47 -3.78
CA SER A 130 -8.82 22.58 -3.70
C SER A 130 -9.30 23.49 -2.58
N GLY A 131 -10.35 24.25 -2.83
CA GLY A 131 -10.90 25.25 -1.92
C GLY A 131 -10.32 26.65 -2.09
N THR A 132 -9.46 26.88 -3.07
CA THR A 132 -9.06 28.22 -3.51
C THR A 132 -10.17 28.88 -4.32
N GLU A 133 -10.06 30.18 -4.59
CA GLU A 133 -11.02 30.89 -5.46
C GLU A 133 -11.08 30.29 -6.89
N LEU A 134 -10.01 29.63 -7.32
CA LEU A 134 -9.86 29.04 -8.67
C LEU A 134 -10.40 27.60 -8.74
N ASP A 135 -10.56 26.93 -7.61
CA ASP A 135 -11.03 25.55 -7.55
C ASP A 135 -12.07 25.38 -6.44
N SER A 136 -13.31 25.19 -6.83
CA SER A 136 -14.44 24.98 -5.92
C SER A 136 -14.73 23.50 -5.63
N ARG A 137 -13.96 22.57 -6.20
CA ARG A 137 -14.17 21.14 -6.00
C ARG A 137 -13.64 20.70 -4.64
N SER A 138 -14.36 19.77 -4.02
CA SER A 138 -13.88 19.13 -2.79
C SER A 138 -12.60 18.35 -3.06
N GLY A 139 -11.60 18.54 -2.19
CA GLY A 139 -10.34 17.79 -2.26
C GLY A 139 -10.38 16.47 -1.51
N THR A 140 -11.33 16.28 -0.61
CA THR A 140 -11.38 15.12 0.28
C THR A 140 -12.71 14.37 0.15
N GLN A 141 -12.71 13.10 0.57
CA GLN A 141 -13.88 12.23 0.47
C GLN A 141 -15.04 12.66 1.38
N ASP A 142 -14.78 13.25 2.54
CA ASP A 142 -15.80 13.72 3.48
C ASP A 142 -16.40 15.10 3.11
N GLY A 143 -15.96 15.68 2.00
CA GLY A 143 -16.39 16.98 1.53
C GLY A 143 -15.62 18.17 2.10
N THR A 144 -14.62 17.95 2.97
CA THR A 144 -13.71 19.00 3.43
C THR A 144 -12.77 19.37 2.29
N THR A 145 -12.58 20.66 2.02
CA THR A 145 -11.59 21.08 1.02
C THR A 145 -10.17 20.91 1.56
N THR A 146 -9.18 20.68 0.67
CA THR A 146 -7.77 20.60 1.09
C THR A 146 -7.34 21.91 1.78
N MET A 147 -7.81 23.07 1.28
CA MET A 147 -7.52 24.36 1.91
C MET A 147 -8.12 24.48 3.31
N ASP A 148 -9.33 23.97 3.57
CA ASP A 148 -9.91 23.99 4.92
C ASP A 148 -9.11 23.06 5.87
N ALA A 149 -8.69 21.88 5.39
CA ALA A 149 -7.86 20.97 6.17
C ALA A 149 -6.49 21.62 6.51
N ILE A 150 -5.85 22.26 5.56
CA ILE A 150 -4.56 22.93 5.74
C ILE A 150 -4.65 24.19 6.59
N MET A 151 -5.53 25.13 6.21
CA MET A 151 -5.57 26.47 6.81
C MET A 151 -6.31 26.52 8.14
N THR A 152 -7.40 25.78 8.27
CA THR A 152 -8.23 25.78 9.47
C THR A 152 -7.82 24.70 10.45
N ASN A 153 -7.56 23.52 9.95
CA ASN A 153 -7.22 22.34 10.76
C ASN A 153 -5.72 22.05 10.82
N LYS A 154 -4.88 22.89 10.22
CA LYS A 154 -3.41 22.82 10.30
C LYS A 154 -2.83 21.45 9.89
N LEU A 155 -3.56 20.67 9.09
CA LEU A 155 -3.16 19.34 8.59
C LEU A 155 -1.87 19.45 7.76
N ARG A 156 -0.97 18.48 7.90
CA ARG A 156 0.31 18.41 7.16
C ARG A 156 0.54 17.07 6.47
N HIS A 157 -0.37 16.11 6.60
CA HIS A 157 -0.26 14.81 5.95
C HIS A 157 -1.45 14.60 5.02
N VAL A 158 -1.22 14.69 3.71
CA VAL A 158 -2.26 14.57 2.68
C VAL A 158 -2.12 13.23 1.97
N LEU A 159 -3.18 12.41 2.00
CA LEU A 159 -3.26 11.19 1.19
C LEU A 159 -3.71 11.53 -0.23
N VAL A 160 -2.81 11.38 -1.19
CA VAL A 160 -3.06 11.61 -2.62
C VAL A 160 -3.51 10.32 -3.28
N THR A 161 -4.76 10.26 -3.73
CA THR A 161 -5.34 9.07 -4.39
C THR A 161 -5.20 9.14 -5.90
N THR A 162 -5.63 10.24 -6.50
CA THR A 162 -5.63 10.43 -7.94
C THR A 162 -4.56 11.43 -8.33
N VAL A 163 -3.75 11.07 -9.33
CA VAL A 163 -2.75 11.94 -9.96
C VAL A 163 -2.99 11.97 -11.46
N ALA A 164 -3.38 13.14 -11.99
CA ALA A 164 -3.71 13.26 -13.41
C ALA A 164 -2.47 13.19 -14.33
N SER A 165 -1.32 13.72 -13.89
CA SER A 165 -0.02 13.62 -14.55
C SER A 165 1.09 14.08 -13.62
N ALA A 166 2.36 13.76 -13.93
CA ALA A 166 3.53 14.24 -13.20
C ALA A 166 3.60 15.76 -13.18
N GLU A 167 3.30 16.44 -14.29
CA GLU A 167 3.24 17.90 -14.38
C GLU A 167 2.24 18.50 -13.38
N ILE A 168 1.03 17.95 -13.33
CA ILE A 168 -0.05 18.41 -12.44
C ILE A 168 0.35 18.16 -10.98
N ALA A 169 0.90 16.99 -10.66
CA ALA A 169 1.31 16.65 -9.31
C ALA A 169 2.41 17.58 -8.79
N ALA A 170 3.47 17.81 -9.57
CA ALA A 170 4.56 18.69 -9.18
C ALA A 170 4.10 20.14 -8.96
N LYS A 171 3.27 20.68 -9.85
CA LYS A 171 2.70 22.03 -9.68
C LYS A 171 1.78 22.13 -8.47
N TRP A 172 0.93 21.13 -8.25
CA TRP A 172 0.05 21.07 -7.09
C TRP A 172 0.84 21.00 -5.79
N ASN A 173 1.87 20.14 -5.74
CA ASN A 173 2.78 20.07 -4.61
C ASN A 173 3.41 21.42 -4.32
N ASN A 174 3.99 22.08 -5.33
CA ASN A 174 4.64 23.37 -5.15
C ASN A 174 3.67 24.44 -4.61
N ASN A 175 2.45 24.49 -5.13
CA ASN A 175 1.42 25.41 -4.63
C ASN A 175 1.01 25.09 -3.18
N LEU A 176 0.92 23.81 -2.80
CA LEU A 176 0.63 23.40 -1.43
C LEU A 176 1.77 23.78 -0.48
N GLN A 177 3.02 23.46 -0.85
CA GLN A 177 4.19 23.76 -0.05
C GLN A 177 4.40 25.29 0.14
N GLU A 178 4.12 26.10 -0.90
CA GLU A 178 4.17 27.57 -0.78
C GLU A 178 3.18 28.09 0.28
N ILE A 179 1.97 27.51 0.34
CA ILE A 179 0.97 27.88 1.33
C ILE A 179 1.47 27.58 2.75
N VAL A 180 1.95 26.35 2.99
CA VAL A 180 2.34 25.91 4.32
C VAL A 180 3.67 26.50 4.77
N GLU A 181 4.61 26.79 3.86
CA GLU A 181 5.85 27.47 4.17
C GLU A 181 5.59 28.89 4.72
N GLY A 182 4.50 29.53 4.29
CA GLY A 182 4.06 30.83 4.81
C GLY A 182 3.28 30.79 6.12
N MET A 183 3.00 29.59 6.68
CA MET A 183 2.25 29.42 7.92
C MET A 183 3.17 29.39 9.15
N GLU A 184 2.55 29.34 10.35
CA GLU A 184 3.26 29.17 11.61
C GLU A 184 4.25 28.01 11.54
N TYR A 185 5.47 28.23 12.01
CA TYR A 185 6.61 27.30 12.00
C TYR A 185 7.10 26.82 10.62
N GLY A 186 6.44 27.16 9.51
CA GLY A 186 6.84 26.76 8.15
C GLY A 186 6.94 25.26 7.93
N ILE A 187 6.13 24.43 8.65
CA ILE A 187 6.18 22.97 8.58
C ILE A 187 5.66 22.51 7.22
N PRO A 188 6.48 21.77 6.42
CA PRO A 188 6.06 21.27 5.12
C PRO A 188 4.96 20.20 5.18
N CYS A 189 4.21 20.05 4.09
CA CYS A 189 3.31 18.91 3.91
C CYS A 189 4.10 17.66 3.54
N ASN A 190 3.86 16.58 4.26
CA ASN A 190 4.34 15.23 3.97
C ASN A 190 3.21 14.46 3.27
N ASN A 191 3.18 14.53 1.94
CA ASN A 191 2.14 13.89 1.15
C ASN A 191 2.41 12.39 1.02
N SER A 192 1.34 11.60 0.95
CA SER A 192 1.43 10.16 0.83
C SER A 192 0.61 9.59 -0.32
N SER A 193 0.83 8.34 -0.60
CA SER A 193 0.02 7.55 -1.52
C SER A 193 -0.02 6.08 -1.13
N ASP A 194 -1.14 5.44 -1.48
CA ASP A 194 -1.20 3.99 -1.64
C ASP A 194 -0.39 3.52 -2.85
N PRO A 195 -0.07 2.22 -2.99
CA PRO A 195 0.66 1.69 -4.14
C PRO A 195 0.06 2.11 -5.49
N ARG A 196 0.93 2.42 -6.48
CA ARG A 196 0.52 2.96 -7.81
C ARG A 196 1.12 2.22 -9.00
N HIS A 197 2.13 1.39 -8.78
CA HIS A 197 3.01 0.88 -9.83
C HIS A 197 2.50 -0.40 -10.50
N GLU A 198 1.35 -0.94 -10.11
CA GLU A 198 0.83 -2.16 -10.70
C GLU A 198 0.41 -1.95 -12.16
N ALA A 199 0.85 -2.84 -13.05
CA ALA A 199 0.55 -2.79 -14.49
C ALA A 199 -0.93 -3.06 -14.81
N SER A 200 -1.63 -3.77 -13.91
CA SER A 200 -3.06 -4.04 -14.00
C SER A 200 -3.65 -3.98 -12.60
N THR A 201 -4.59 -3.08 -12.36
CA THR A 201 -5.20 -2.89 -11.06
C THR A 201 -6.56 -3.55 -10.97
N ASP A 202 -6.77 -4.39 -9.94
CA ASP A 202 -8.10 -4.75 -9.48
C ASP A 202 -8.50 -3.82 -8.34
N SER A 203 -9.12 -2.71 -8.69
CA SER A 203 -9.56 -1.69 -7.72
C SER A 203 -10.64 -2.16 -6.74
N SER A 204 -11.17 -3.38 -6.93
CA SER A 204 -12.17 -3.95 -6.02
C SER A 204 -11.57 -4.57 -4.76
N VAL A 205 -10.27 -4.85 -4.75
CA VAL A 205 -9.59 -5.64 -3.70
C VAL A 205 -8.54 -4.85 -2.94
N GLN A 206 -7.99 -3.79 -3.54
CA GLN A 206 -6.97 -2.94 -2.94
C GLN A 206 -7.28 -1.46 -3.16
N TYR A 207 -6.93 -0.65 -2.16
CA TYR A 207 -6.83 0.79 -2.37
C TYR A 207 -5.55 1.07 -3.17
N VAL A 208 -5.63 0.87 -4.47
CA VAL A 208 -4.63 1.36 -5.42
C VAL A 208 -5.04 2.76 -5.83
N ALA A 209 -4.08 3.60 -6.06
CA ALA A 209 -4.32 4.93 -6.56
C ALA A 209 -5.13 4.86 -7.87
N GLY A 210 -6.24 5.59 -7.93
CA GLY A 210 -7.23 5.47 -9.00
C GLY A 210 -6.73 5.87 -10.39
N GLU A 211 -5.75 6.79 -10.47
CA GLU A 211 -5.04 7.14 -11.69
C GLU A 211 -3.57 7.29 -11.32
N SER A 212 -2.72 6.48 -11.95
CA SER A 212 -1.31 6.39 -11.61
C SER A 212 -0.45 7.50 -12.22
N GLY A 213 -1.00 8.27 -13.18
CA GLY A 213 -0.19 9.10 -14.04
C GLY A 213 0.65 8.24 -15.00
N ASP A 214 1.78 8.78 -15.48
CA ASP A 214 2.69 8.08 -16.38
C ASP A 214 3.78 7.28 -15.64
N ILE A 215 3.50 6.77 -14.44
CA ILE A 215 4.44 6.07 -13.57
C ILE A 215 4.87 4.71 -14.14
N SER A 216 6.03 4.20 -13.76
CA SER A 216 6.50 2.89 -14.21
C SER A 216 5.58 1.75 -13.73
N GLN A 217 5.49 0.68 -14.52
CA GLN A 217 4.52 -0.39 -14.34
C GLN A 217 5.19 -1.72 -14.01
N TRP A 218 4.85 -2.26 -12.85
CA TRP A 218 5.41 -3.45 -12.24
C TRP A 218 4.35 -4.53 -12.03
N PRO A 219 4.73 -5.79 -11.74
CA PRO A 219 3.76 -6.76 -11.25
C PRO A 219 3.22 -6.33 -9.88
N GLY A 220 2.04 -6.82 -9.50
CA GLY A 220 1.51 -6.63 -8.15
C GLY A 220 2.38 -7.28 -7.09
N THR A 221 2.08 -7.04 -5.80
CA THR A 221 2.92 -7.50 -4.68
C THR A 221 3.12 -9.02 -4.67
N LEU A 222 2.07 -9.82 -4.92
CA LEU A 222 2.23 -11.28 -5.12
C LEU A 222 3.13 -11.62 -6.31
N GLY A 223 3.14 -10.81 -7.36
CA GLY A 223 4.00 -10.98 -8.51
C GLY A 223 5.46 -10.67 -8.20
N LEU A 224 5.73 -9.64 -7.41
CA LEU A 224 7.05 -9.37 -6.86
C LEU A 224 7.53 -10.58 -6.04
N ALA A 225 6.67 -11.12 -5.17
CA ALA A 225 6.97 -12.33 -4.40
C ALA A 225 7.23 -13.56 -5.30
N ALA A 226 6.48 -13.70 -6.41
CA ALA A 226 6.67 -14.80 -7.35
C ALA A 226 8.04 -14.79 -8.06
N THR A 227 8.77 -13.68 -8.02
CA THR A 227 10.16 -13.63 -8.50
C THR A 227 11.15 -14.33 -7.55
N TYR A 228 10.84 -14.39 -6.25
CA TYR A 228 11.75 -14.88 -5.20
C TYR A 228 13.11 -14.15 -5.22
N ASP A 229 13.12 -12.86 -5.52
CA ASP A 229 14.31 -12.06 -5.76
C ASP A 229 14.29 -10.78 -4.89
N PRO A 230 14.87 -10.82 -3.67
CA PRO A 230 14.93 -9.64 -2.79
C PRO A 230 15.71 -8.47 -3.40
N GLU A 231 16.71 -8.71 -4.25
CA GLU A 231 17.47 -7.63 -4.90
C GLU A 231 16.57 -6.87 -5.89
N LEU A 232 15.73 -7.58 -6.65
CA LEU A 232 14.74 -6.98 -7.55
C LEU A 232 13.70 -6.16 -6.75
N VAL A 233 13.25 -6.66 -5.61
CA VAL A 233 12.26 -5.96 -4.77
C VAL A 233 12.87 -4.72 -4.12
N GLN A 234 14.14 -4.72 -3.76
CA GLN A 234 14.86 -3.53 -3.30
C GLN A 234 15.00 -2.49 -4.43
N GLU A 235 15.36 -2.92 -5.67
CA GLU A 235 15.40 -2.04 -6.85
C GLU A 235 14.03 -1.43 -7.12
N PHE A 236 12.96 -2.22 -7.03
CA PHE A 236 11.58 -1.73 -7.11
C PHE A 236 11.32 -0.63 -6.06
N GLY A 237 11.65 -0.89 -4.80
CA GLY A 237 11.47 0.08 -3.71
C GLY A 237 12.20 1.40 -3.99
N ASN A 238 13.43 1.36 -4.48
CA ASN A 238 14.21 2.55 -4.83
C ASN A 238 13.58 3.32 -6.00
N ILE A 239 13.13 2.64 -7.04
CA ILE A 239 12.44 3.28 -8.19
C ILE A 239 11.14 3.93 -7.73
N VAL A 240 10.34 3.25 -6.90
CA VAL A 240 9.13 3.83 -6.30
C VAL A 240 9.44 5.11 -5.54
N ALA A 241 10.48 5.11 -4.71
CA ALA A 241 10.89 6.29 -3.94
C ALA A 241 11.23 7.48 -4.85
N ILE A 242 12.03 7.26 -5.88
CA ILE A 242 12.42 8.29 -6.87
C ILE A 242 11.18 8.84 -7.60
N GLU A 243 10.28 7.99 -8.08
CA GLU A 243 9.08 8.43 -8.79
C GLU A 243 8.08 9.13 -7.87
N TYR A 244 7.91 8.63 -6.62
CA TYR A 244 7.07 9.29 -5.62
C TYR A 244 7.61 10.68 -5.27
N ARG A 245 8.91 10.82 -5.04
CA ARG A 245 9.54 12.12 -4.82
C ARG A 245 9.26 13.08 -5.98
N ALA A 246 9.36 12.62 -7.22
CA ALA A 246 9.06 13.42 -8.41
C ALA A 246 7.56 13.80 -8.53
N LEU A 247 6.66 13.11 -7.85
CA LEU A 247 5.24 13.44 -7.74
C LEU A 247 4.91 14.29 -6.50
N GLY A 248 5.89 14.62 -5.65
CA GLY A 248 5.69 15.31 -4.38
C GLY A 248 5.10 14.41 -3.28
N ILE A 249 5.24 13.11 -3.42
CA ILE A 249 4.86 12.09 -2.43
C ILE A 249 6.11 11.71 -1.65
N THR A 250 6.05 11.79 -0.32
CA THR A 250 7.19 11.57 0.58
C THR A 250 6.91 10.52 1.66
N THR A 251 5.73 9.90 1.60
CA THR A 251 5.38 8.73 2.42
C THR A 251 4.62 7.71 1.56
N ALA A 252 5.09 6.47 1.55
CA ALA A 252 4.35 5.33 1.01
C ALA A 252 3.49 4.71 2.11
N LEU A 253 2.16 4.56 1.86
CA LEU A 253 1.27 3.77 2.71
C LEU A 253 1.43 2.28 2.37
N SER A 254 2.65 1.84 2.39
CA SER A 254 3.12 0.50 2.01
C SER A 254 4.52 0.25 2.59
N PRO A 255 5.01 -1.01 2.54
CA PRO A 255 4.37 -2.21 2.00
C PRO A 255 3.31 -2.80 2.92
N GLN A 256 2.39 -3.61 2.32
CA GLN A 256 1.54 -4.53 3.05
C GLN A 256 2.34 -5.83 3.26
N ILE A 257 2.77 -6.08 4.49
CA ILE A 257 3.64 -7.22 4.85
C ILE A 257 2.95 -8.29 5.68
N ASP A 258 1.62 -8.27 5.69
CA ASP A 258 0.82 -9.33 6.31
C ASP A 258 1.20 -10.70 5.76
N LEU A 259 1.27 -11.73 6.60
CA LEU A 259 1.47 -13.10 6.16
C LEU A 259 0.16 -13.67 5.62
N ALA A 260 0.12 -14.13 4.37
CA ALA A 260 -1.10 -14.57 3.69
C ALA A 260 -1.56 -15.96 4.12
N SER A 261 -1.78 -16.19 5.42
CA SER A 261 -2.12 -17.50 5.98
C SER A 261 -3.58 -17.92 5.73
N GLU A 262 -4.50 -16.99 5.50
CA GLU A 262 -5.90 -17.29 5.14
C GLU A 262 -6.16 -17.02 3.64
N PRO A 263 -6.24 -18.06 2.79
CA PRO A 263 -6.28 -17.92 1.33
C PRO A 263 -7.57 -17.30 0.78
N ARG A 264 -8.63 -17.22 1.58
CA ARG A 264 -9.92 -16.60 1.20
C ARG A 264 -9.94 -15.09 1.38
N TRP A 265 -9.01 -14.55 2.18
CA TRP A 265 -8.93 -13.12 2.45
C TRP A 265 -8.74 -12.32 1.16
N SER A 266 -9.55 -11.28 0.98
CA SER A 266 -9.57 -10.50 -0.26
C SER A 266 -8.25 -9.75 -0.54
N ARG A 267 -7.45 -9.48 0.50
CA ARG A 267 -6.21 -8.68 0.40
C ARG A 267 -4.93 -9.52 0.28
N VAL A 268 -5.03 -10.83 0.05
CA VAL A 268 -3.86 -11.70 -0.22
C VAL A 268 -3.01 -11.15 -1.36
N SER A 269 -3.63 -10.59 -2.41
CA SER A 269 -2.91 -10.02 -3.57
C SER A 269 -1.95 -8.88 -3.21
N GLY A 270 -2.19 -8.16 -2.11
CA GLY A 270 -1.33 -7.08 -1.63
C GLY A 270 -0.16 -7.53 -0.77
N THR A 271 -0.03 -8.83 -0.47
CA THR A 271 1.00 -9.41 0.40
C THR A 271 2.16 -10.01 -0.39
N PHE A 272 3.24 -10.37 0.29
CA PHE A 272 4.32 -11.18 -0.27
C PHE A 272 4.09 -12.69 -0.17
N GLY A 273 2.84 -13.13 0.05
CA GLY A 273 2.47 -14.53 0.12
C GLY A 273 2.55 -15.11 1.53
N GLU A 274 2.66 -16.45 1.61
CA GLU A 274 2.56 -17.18 2.87
C GLU A 274 3.87 -17.80 3.37
N ASN A 275 4.96 -17.77 2.58
CA ASN A 275 6.26 -18.23 3.06
C ASN A 275 6.91 -17.19 3.98
N THR A 276 7.02 -17.50 5.27
CA THR A 276 7.51 -16.57 6.29
C THR A 276 8.93 -16.06 6.00
N ALA A 277 9.86 -16.94 5.59
CA ALA A 277 11.23 -16.54 5.33
C ALA A 277 11.34 -15.60 4.11
N LEU A 278 10.63 -15.90 3.03
CA LEU A 278 10.57 -15.04 1.85
C LEU A 278 9.94 -13.67 2.19
N THR A 279 8.82 -13.68 2.92
CA THR A 279 8.12 -12.43 3.28
C THR A 279 8.99 -11.55 4.19
N ILE A 280 9.77 -12.11 5.11
CA ILE A 280 10.76 -11.38 5.92
C ILE A 280 11.77 -10.67 5.01
N ASP A 281 12.42 -11.41 4.11
CA ASP A 281 13.46 -10.87 3.24
C ASP A 281 12.92 -9.82 2.27
N LEU A 282 11.73 -10.04 1.68
CA LEU A 282 11.09 -9.07 0.79
C LEU A 282 10.58 -7.82 1.51
N SER A 283 10.09 -7.97 2.75
CA SER A 283 9.67 -6.85 3.59
C SER A 283 10.85 -5.94 3.93
N ARG A 284 12.01 -6.52 4.24
CA ARG A 284 13.25 -5.79 4.49
C ARG A 284 13.71 -5.07 3.21
N ALA A 285 13.79 -5.79 2.11
CA ALA A 285 14.29 -5.28 0.84
C ALA A 285 13.50 -4.06 0.32
N ILE A 286 12.17 -4.14 0.34
CA ILE A 286 11.33 -3.02 -0.16
C ILE A 286 11.43 -1.77 0.73
N VAL A 287 11.51 -1.94 2.06
CA VAL A 287 11.63 -0.82 2.99
C VAL A 287 13.02 -0.18 2.89
N ASP A 288 14.10 -0.97 2.76
CA ASP A 288 15.43 -0.46 2.45
C ASP A 288 15.42 0.35 1.14
N GLY A 289 14.76 -0.15 0.10
CA GLY A 289 14.61 0.55 -1.17
C GLY A 289 13.85 1.89 -1.05
N TYR A 290 12.80 1.95 -0.23
CA TYR A 290 12.02 3.17 0.00
C TYR A 290 12.80 4.23 0.78
N GLN A 291 13.50 3.82 1.83
CA GLN A 291 14.07 4.75 2.81
C GLN A 291 15.50 5.19 2.51
N SER A 292 16.23 4.47 1.65
CA SER A 292 17.62 4.75 1.38
C SER A 292 17.84 5.59 0.12
N THR A 293 18.76 6.55 0.24
CA THR A 293 19.38 7.25 -0.90
C THR A 293 20.71 6.60 -1.21
N TYR A 294 21.02 6.40 -2.49
CA TYR A 294 22.25 5.76 -2.93
C TYR A 294 23.18 6.73 -3.68
N ASP A 295 24.49 6.65 -3.45
CA ASP A 295 25.47 7.40 -4.22
C ASP A 295 25.71 6.81 -5.64
N GLU A 296 26.55 7.49 -6.45
CA GLU A 296 26.87 7.05 -7.82
C GLU A 296 27.59 5.66 -7.85
N ASP A 297 28.18 5.24 -6.75
CA ASP A 297 28.87 3.95 -6.61
C ASP A 297 27.91 2.86 -6.06
N GLY A 298 26.66 3.22 -5.71
CA GLY A 298 25.63 2.35 -5.17
C GLY A 298 25.76 2.08 -3.66
N ASN A 299 26.49 2.95 -2.93
CA ASN A 299 26.54 2.85 -1.49
C ASN A 299 25.29 3.48 -0.87
N ASP A 300 24.71 2.80 0.11
CA ASP A 300 23.60 3.30 0.90
C ASP A 300 24.06 4.47 1.80
N LEU A 301 23.44 5.63 1.64
CA LEU A 301 23.68 6.85 2.41
C LEU A 301 22.63 7.05 3.52
N GLY A 302 21.63 6.17 3.63
CA GLY A 302 20.47 6.33 4.49
C GLY A 302 19.50 7.39 3.97
N TRP A 303 18.89 8.13 4.87
CA TRP A 303 17.93 9.18 4.54
C TRP A 303 18.51 10.29 3.66
N GLY A 304 17.74 10.75 2.67
CA GLY A 304 18.15 11.79 1.75
C GLY A 304 17.08 12.18 0.73
N ASP A 305 17.52 12.89 -0.33
CA ASP A 305 16.63 13.48 -1.33
C ASP A 305 15.81 12.48 -2.17
N GLU A 306 16.27 11.24 -2.27
CA GLU A 306 15.57 10.17 -2.99
C GLU A 306 14.78 9.24 -2.05
N SER A 307 14.83 9.47 -0.74
CA SER A 307 14.13 8.68 0.27
C SER A 307 12.66 9.08 0.41
N ILE A 308 11.83 8.11 0.75
CA ILE A 308 10.46 8.30 1.25
C ILE A 308 10.26 7.53 2.55
N ASN A 309 9.33 7.98 3.38
CA ASN A 309 8.92 7.22 4.56
C ASN A 309 8.15 5.97 4.15
N ALA A 310 8.44 4.84 4.77
CA ALA A 310 7.66 3.61 4.66
C ALA A 310 6.69 3.50 5.82
N MET A 311 5.41 3.24 5.54
CA MET A 311 4.40 2.92 6.55
C MET A 311 3.95 1.47 6.36
N ILE A 312 4.63 0.57 7.05
CA ILE A 312 4.32 -0.86 6.96
C ILE A 312 2.97 -1.19 7.56
N LYS A 313 2.28 -2.16 6.98
CA LYS A 313 0.92 -2.55 7.38
C LYS A 313 0.66 -4.03 7.16
N HIS A 314 -0.24 -4.64 7.97
CA HIS A 314 -1.02 -4.05 9.05
C HIS A 314 -0.67 -4.73 10.38
N TRP A 315 -0.11 -4.01 11.30
CA TRP A 315 0.29 -4.56 12.60
C TRP A 315 -0.90 -5.05 13.46
N PRO A 316 -0.83 -6.19 14.18
CA PRO A 316 0.28 -7.18 14.19
C PRO A 316 0.23 -8.16 13.02
N SER A 317 -0.88 -8.34 12.34
CA SER A 317 -1.11 -9.02 11.06
C SER A 317 -2.58 -8.95 10.64
N GLY A 318 -2.86 -8.75 9.35
CA GLY A 318 -4.17 -8.91 8.74
C GLY A 318 -4.43 -10.32 8.20
N GLY A 319 -3.43 -11.20 8.14
CA GLY A 319 -3.51 -12.52 7.52
C GLY A 319 -4.58 -13.45 8.10
N PRO A 320 -4.72 -13.61 9.44
CA PRO A 320 -5.56 -14.65 10.04
C PRO A 320 -7.04 -14.25 10.23
N GLU A 321 -7.65 -13.65 9.22
CA GLU A 321 -9.06 -13.25 9.23
C GLU A 321 -10.00 -14.47 9.32
N GLU A 322 -10.93 -14.49 10.26
CA GLU A 322 -11.85 -15.62 10.49
C GLU A 322 -12.69 -15.91 9.25
N GLY A 323 -12.40 -17.04 8.58
CA GLY A 323 -13.07 -17.47 7.35
C GLY A 323 -12.83 -16.52 6.17
N GLY A 324 -11.75 -15.77 6.17
CA GLY A 324 -11.34 -14.84 5.11
C GLY A 324 -12.16 -13.55 5.02
N ARG A 325 -12.96 -13.23 6.04
CA ARG A 325 -13.80 -12.01 6.06
C ARG A 325 -12.99 -10.80 6.45
N ASP A 326 -13.04 -9.77 5.61
CA ASP A 326 -12.23 -8.56 5.73
C ASP A 326 -12.71 -7.60 6.83
N ALA A 327 -11.78 -7.07 7.60
CA ALA A 327 -12.03 -6.22 8.77
C ALA A 327 -12.49 -4.79 8.45
N HIS A 328 -12.56 -4.40 7.19
CA HIS A 328 -13.26 -3.17 6.81
C HIS A 328 -14.75 -3.21 7.16
N TYR A 329 -15.29 -4.40 7.43
CA TYR A 329 -16.69 -4.62 7.77
C TYR A 329 -16.83 -5.25 9.15
N GLY A 330 -17.87 -4.89 9.88
CA GLY A 330 -18.12 -5.41 11.24
C GLY A 330 -18.28 -6.93 11.30
N TYR A 331 -18.74 -7.56 10.23
CA TYR A 331 -18.83 -9.01 10.14
C TYR A 331 -17.46 -9.71 9.93
N GLY A 332 -16.40 -8.96 9.59
CA GLY A 332 -15.04 -9.45 9.40
C GLY A 332 -14.04 -8.94 10.44
N LYS A 333 -14.48 -8.32 11.54
CA LYS A 333 -13.63 -7.60 12.48
C LYS A 333 -12.65 -8.44 13.32
N TYR A 334 -12.64 -9.77 13.18
CA TYR A 334 -11.80 -10.64 14.00
C TYR A 334 -10.70 -11.36 13.22
N ALA A 335 -9.47 -11.19 13.70
CA ALA A 335 -8.38 -12.11 13.41
C ALA A 335 -8.36 -13.21 14.48
N VAL A 336 -8.20 -14.48 14.09
CA VAL A 336 -8.27 -15.65 14.97
C VAL A 336 -7.00 -16.50 14.86
N TYR A 337 -6.66 -17.17 15.95
CA TYR A 337 -5.39 -17.88 16.09
C TYR A 337 -5.59 -19.31 16.60
N PRO A 338 -6.32 -20.16 15.84
CA PRO A 338 -6.60 -21.56 16.25
C PRO A 338 -5.33 -22.41 16.33
N GLY A 339 -4.33 -22.14 15.51
CA GLY A 339 -3.02 -22.80 15.52
C GLY A 339 -2.08 -22.31 16.63
N ASN A 340 -2.48 -21.28 17.41
CA ASN A 340 -1.62 -20.57 18.39
C ASN A 340 -0.31 -20.04 17.78
N ASN A 341 -0.38 -19.46 16.59
CA ASN A 341 0.75 -19.08 15.75
C ASN A 341 0.94 -17.55 15.66
N PHE A 342 0.40 -16.79 16.62
CA PHE A 342 0.52 -15.34 16.68
C PHE A 342 1.97 -14.86 16.53
N ASP A 343 2.91 -15.51 17.24
CA ASP A 343 4.33 -15.14 17.18
C ASP A 343 4.92 -15.26 15.77
N LYS A 344 4.41 -16.16 14.92
CA LYS A 344 4.85 -16.32 13.54
C LYS A 344 4.25 -15.23 12.63
N GLN A 345 3.01 -14.84 12.91
CA GLN A 345 2.31 -13.80 12.14
C GLN A 345 3.00 -12.43 12.21
N ILE A 346 3.73 -12.14 13.28
CA ILE A 346 4.44 -10.86 13.48
C ILE A 346 5.88 -10.85 12.95
N LEU A 347 6.45 -11.99 12.51
CA LEU A 347 7.86 -12.07 12.10
C LEU A 347 8.20 -11.17 10.91
N ASN A 348 7.28 -10.97 9.98
CA ASN A 348 7.47 -10.08 8.83
C ASN A 348 7.73 -8.63 9.26
N PHE A 349 7.14 -8.24 10.39
CA PHE A 349 7.39 -6.96 11.01
C PHE A 349 8.70 -6.99 11.79
N THR A 350 8.84 -7.90 12.75
CA THR A 350 9.90 -7.87 13.76
C THR A 350 11.27 -8.28 13.23
N GLU A 351 11.35 -9.28 12.34
CA GLU A 351 12.60 -9.75 11.71
C GLU A 351 12.80 -9.12 10.32
N GLY A 352 11.72 -8.58 9.71
CA GLY A 352 11.75 -7.90 8.42
C GLY A 352 11.92 -6.39 8.58
N ALA A 353 10.80 -5.65 8.52
CA ALA A 353 10.80 -4.19 8.40
C ALA A 353 11.21 -3.42 9.67
N LEU A 354 11.21 -4.03 10.87
CA LEU A 354 11.78 -3.44 12.09
C LEU A 354 13.27 -3.79 12.26
N ASN A 355 13.88 -4.52 11.32
CA ASN A 355 15.28 -4.93 11.38
C ASN A 355 15.88 -4.91 9.98
N LEU A 356 16.08 -3.71 9.45
CA LEU A 356 16.59 -3.47 8.10
C LEU A 356 18.08 -3.76 7.98
N ASP A 357 18.55 -4.09 6.78
CA ASP A 357 19.97 -4.24 6.46
C ASP A 357 20.61 -2.90 6.09
N GLY A 358 19.82 -1.92 5.66
CA GLY A 358 20.25 -0.60 5.21
C GLY A 358 20.54 0.37 6.35
N ALA A 359 21.07 1.56 5.99
CA ALA A 359 21.53 2.57 6.94
C ALA A 359 20.40 3.26 7.73
N THR A 360 19.15 3.07 7.36
CA THR A 360 17.98 3.58 8.11
C THR A 360 17.53 2.67 9.25
N GLU A 361 18.06 1.44 9.32
CA GLU A 361 17.96 0.46 10.38
C GLU A 361 16.54 -0.06 10.68
N MET A 362 15.49 0.77 10.52
CA MET A 362 14.09 0.46 10.88
C MET A 362 13.11 1.25 10.03
N THR A 363 11.92 0.69 9.78
CA THR A 363 10.83 1.44 9.12
C THR A 363 10.43 2.69 9.89
N SER A 364 10.06 3.75 9.17
CA SER A 364 9.70 5.05 9.78
C SER A 364 8.29 5.10 10.37
N ALA A 365 7.38 4.23 9.90
CA ALA A 365 6.00 4.21 10.39
C ALA A 365 5.38 2.81 10.35
N VAL A 366 4.41 2.58 11.24
CA VAL A 366 3.61 1.35 11.36
C VAL A 366 2.14 1.69 11.42
N MET A 367 1.31 0.94 10.68
CA MET A 367 -0.15 1.06 10.71
C MET A 367 -0.75 -0.18 11.37
N PRO A 368 -1.37 -0.06 12.57
CA PRO A 368 -2.16 -1.13 13.16
C PRO A 368 -3.42 -1.40 12.34
N TYR A 369 -3.75 -2.69 12.16
CA TYR A 369 -4.93 -3.09 11.39
C TYR A 369 -6.24 -2.85 12.13
N TYR A 370 -7.34 -2.84 11.41
CA TYR A 370 -8.70 -2.74 11.96
C TYR A 370 -9.07 -3.86 12.92
N THR A 371 -8.52 -5.06 12.69
CA THR A 371 -8.92 -6.28 13.39
C THR A 371 -8.80 -6.20 14.89
N ILE A 372 -9.68 -6.94 15.55
CA ILE A 372 -9.50 -7.40 16.92
C ILE A 372 -8.69 -8.70 16.84
N SER A 373 -7.44 -8.69 17.31
CA SER A 373 -6.62 -9.90 17.47
C SER A 373 -7.18 -10.73 18.63
N TYR A 374 -8.14 -11.61 18.31
CA TYR A 374 -9.02 -12.23 19.28
C TYR A 374 -8.28 -13.06 20.34
N ASN A 375 -8.45 -12.72 21.62
CA ASN A 375 -7.82 -13.36 22.77
C ASN A 375 -6.27 -13.36 22.76
N GLN A 376 -5.63 -12.45 22.01
CA GLN A 376 -4.17 -12.32 22.04
C GLN A 376 -3.67 -11.33 23.10
N ASP A 377 -4.51 -10.39 23.56
CA ASP A 377 -4.17 -9.52 24.67
C ASP A 377 -4.22 -10.30 26.00
N PRO A 378 -3.09 -10.38 26.77
CA PRO A 378 -3.06 -11.08 28.06
C PRO A 378 -3.99 -10.49 29.12
N SER A 379 -4.41 -9.24 29.00
CA SER A 379 -5.40 -8.61 29.88
C SER A 379 -6.81 -9.13 29.63
N GLY A 380 -7.05 -9.73 28.46
CA GLY A 380 -8.34 -10.22 27.99
C GLY A 380 -9.15 -9.18 27.23
N ASP A 381 -8.58 -8.02 26.94
CA ASP A 381 -9.24 -6.99 26.14
C ASP A 381 -9.33 -7.43 24.68
N ASN A 382 -10.51 -7.30 24.08
CA ASN A 382 -10.77 -7.58 22.67
C ASN A 382 -11.24 -6.28 22.00
N VAL A 383 -10.29 -5.47 21.58
CA VAL A 383 -10.51 -4.19 20.87
C VAL A 383 -9.68 -4.15 19.60
N GLY A 384 -10.07 -3.31 18.65
CA GLY A 384 -9.29 -3.10 17.43
C GLY A 384 -7.83 -2.76 17.76
N ASN A 385 -6.88 -3.28 16.97
CA ASN A 385 -5.45 -3.19 17.28
C ASN A 385 -4.96 -1.77 17.53
N GLY A 386 -5.53 -0.75 16.86
CA GLY A 386 -5.22 0.67 17.09
C GLY A 386 -5.64 1.21 18.47
N PHE A 387 -6.48 0.48 19.21
CA PHE A 387 -6.91 0.83 20.57
C PHE A 387 -6.22 0.01 21.65
N SER A 388 -5.51 -1.06 21.27
CA SER A 388 -4.90 -2.00 22.22
C SER A 388 -3.58 -1.48 22.78
N ASN A 389 -3.57 -1.24 24.09
CA ASN A 389 -2.32 -0.92 24.80
C ASN A 389 -1.29 -2.04 24.70
N TYR A 390 -1.74 -3.30 24.73
CA TYR A 390 -0.86 -4.45 24.59
C TYR A 390 -0.18 -4.47 23.22
N MET A 391 -0.94 -4.36 22.14
CA MET A 391 -0.39 -4.45 20.78
C MET A 391 0.58 -3.31 20.46
N ILE A 392 0.35 -2.11 20.98
CA ILE A 392 1.17 -0.95 20.64
C ILE A 392 2.21 -0.66 21.72
N ASN A 393 1.81 -0.33 22.95
CA ASN A 393 2.79 0.06 23.98
C ASN A 393 3.62 -1.09 24.50
N GLU A 394 3.00 -2.25 24.77
CA GLU A 394 3.73 -3.35 25.40
C GLU A 394 4.53 -4.13 24.34
N LEU A 395 3.91 -4.52 23.24
CA LEU A 395 4.53 -5.33 22.20
C LEU A 395 5.39 -4.46 21.26
N LEU A 396 4.78 -3.57 20.48
CA LEU A 396 5.49 -2.82 19.44
C LEU A 396 6.53 -1.84 20.04
N ARG A 397 6.11 -0.99 20.99
CA ARG A 397 6.98 0.05 21.57
C ARG A 397 8.01 -0.49 22.55
N THR A 398 7.61 -1.41 23.46
CA THR A 398 8.47 -1.86 24.56
C THR A 398 9.26 -3.11 24.22
N GLU A 399 8.62 -4.15 23.67
CA GLU A 399 9.31 -5.41 23.38
C GLU A 399 10.17 -5.31 22.12
N TYR A 400 9.66 -4.67 21.06
CA TYR A 400 10.39 -4.49 19.79
C TYR A 400 11.03 -3.11 19.64
N GLU A 401 11.01 -2.28 20.67
CA GLU A 401 11.72 -0.99 20.76
C GLU A 401 11.42 -0.03 19.57
N PHE A 402 10.23 -0.13 18.95
CA PHE A 402 9.85 0.73 17.85
C PHE A 402 9.57 2.16 18.32
N ASP A 403 10.34 3.14 17.82
CA ASP A 403 10.19 4.57 18.15
C ASP A 403 9.76 5.45 16.96
N GLY A 404 9.35 4.87 15.85
CA GLY A 404 8.75 5.58 14.72
C GLY A 404 7.28 5.94 14.93
N VAL A 405 6.65 6.47 13.88
CA VAL A 405 5.24 6.88 13.90
C VAL A 405 4.30 5.67 13.92
N VAL A 406 3.33 5.65 14.83
CA VAL A 406 2.18 4.75 14.75
C VAL A 406 0.98 5.53 14.26
N CYS A 407 0.53 5.24 13.02
CA CYS A 407 -0.62 5.86 12.39
C CYS A 407 -1.79 4.86 12.36
N THR A 408 -2.96 5.24 12.83
CA THR A 408 -4.14 4.36 12.71
C THR A 408 -4.44 4.03 11.26
N ASP A 409 -5.04 2.88 11.01
CA ASP A 409 -5.76 2.67 9.77
C ASP A 409 -6.95 3.64 9.66
N TRP A 410 -7.56 3.75 8.46
CA TRP A 410 -8.50 4.85 8.16
C TRP A 410 -9.83 4.70 8.86
N MET A 411 -10.28 5.81 9.47
CA MET A 411 -11.61 5.95 10.07
C MET A 411 -11.90 5.08 11.30
N ILE A 412 -10.88 4.56 12.00
CA ILE A 412 -11.14 3.75 13.22
C ILE A 412 -11.79 4.57 14.34
N THR A 413 -11.58 5.89 14.37
CA THR A 413 -12.15 6.76 15.40
C THR A 413 -13.59 7.18 15.13
N ALA A 414 -14.06 7.03 13.89
CA ALA A 414 -15.44 7.38 13.51
C ALA A 414 -16.45 6.32 13.97
N ASP A 415 -17.73 6.71 14.03
CA ASP A 415 -18.80 5.80 14.42
C ASP A 415 -18.94 4.63 13.44
N ALA A 416 -19.04 3.43 13.97
CA ALA A 416 -19.07 2.21 13.19
C ALA A 416 -20.32 2.14 12.29
N SER A 417 -20.12 1.69 11.06
CA SER A 417 -21.16 1.25 10.16
C SER A 417 -20.69 0.01 9.42
N SER A 418 -21.61 -0.89 9.15
CA SER A 418 -21.32 -2.15 8.45
C SER A 418 -21.53 -2.07 6.93
N ASP A 419 -21.97 -0.90 6.42
CA ASP A 419 -22.53 -0.81 5.07
C ASP A 419 -21.52 -0.33 4.02
N SER A 420 -20.37 0.22 4.45
CA SER A 420 -19.37 0.79 3.56
C SER A 420 -17.95 0.69 4.12
N VAL A 421 -16.97 0.40 3.26
CA VAL A 421 -15.54 0.45 3.58
C VAL A 421 -15.06 1.87 3.95
N PHE A 422 -15.85 2.90 3.67
CA PHE A 422 -15.51 4.30 3.94
C PHE A 422 -16.11 4.83 5.25
N GLU A 423 -16.77 3.98 6.03
CA GLU A 423 -17.37 4.34 7.31
C GLU A 423 -16.48 3.91 8.49
N GLY A 424 -16.89 4.29 9.70
CA GLY A 424 -16.09 4.06 10.90
C GLY A 424 -15.90 2.59 11.25
N LYS A 425 -14.77 2.28 11.89
CA LYS A 425 -14.34 0.92 12.25
C LYS A 425 -13.82 0.85 13.69
N CYS A 426 -14.61 1.41 14.61
CA CYS A 426 -14.25 1.49 16.04
C CYS A 426 -14.53 0.16 16.79
N TRP A 427 -14.00 -0.94 16.25
CA TRP A 427 -14.29 -2.29 16.73
C TRP A 427 -13.89 -2.49 18.20
N GLY A 428 -14.86 -2.89 19.02
CA GLY A 428 -14.70 -3.14 20.45
C GLY A 428 -14.73 -1.89 21.34
N VAL A 429 -14.89 -0.69 20.76
CA VAL A 429 -15.01 0.60 21.47
C VAL A 429 -16.18 1.44 20.92
N GLU A 430 -17.18 0.78 20.39
CA GLU A 430 -18.34 1.42 19.73
C GLU A 430 -19.09 2.37 20.66
N ASP A 431 -19.11 2.10 21.96
CA ASP A 431 -19.79 2.91 22.98
C ASP A 431 -19.08 4.23 23.35
N LEU A 432 -17.81 4.38 22.94
CA LEU A 432 -17.04 5.60 23.20
C LEU A 432 -17.36 6.69 22.18
N THR A 433 -17.27 7.95 22.59
CA THR A 433 -17.28 9.10 21.68
C THR A 433 -16.02 9.15 20.82
N ILE A 434 -16.02 9.87 19.72
CA ILE A 434 -14.85 10.03 18.85
C ILE A 434 -13.64 10.56 19.64
N ALA A 435 -13.85 11.55 20.51
CA ALA A 435 -12.76 12.10 21.33
C ALA A 435 -12.22 11.08 22.35
N GLU A 436 -13.08 10.26 22.97
CA GLU A 436 -12.66 9.18 23.88
C GLU A 436 -11.91 8.08 23.13
N ARG A 437 -12.28 7.74 21.89
CA ARG A 437 -11.52 6.80 21.04
C ARG A 437 -10.14 7.34 20.69
N ILE A 438 -10.03 8.63 20.33
CA ILE A 438 -8.74 9.30 20.08
C ILE A 438 -7.90 9.29 21.36
N TYR A 439 -8.48 9.64 22.52
CA TYR A 439 -7.79 9.53 23.80
C TYR A 439 -7.28 8.10 24.06
N THR A 440 -8.09 7.08 23.80
CA THR A 440 -7.72 5.67 23.96
C THR A 440 -6.55 5.30 23.03
N CYS A 441 -6.59 5.70 21.76
CA CYS A 441 -5.47 5.51 20.83
C CYS A 441 -4.18 6.20 21.32
N LEU A 442 -4.26 7.45 21.75
CA LEU A 442 -3.11 8.18 22.33
C LEU A 442 -2.52 7.48 23.53
N MET A 443 -3.37 6.98 24.43
CA MET A 443 -2.92 6.22 25.61
C MET A 443 -2.35 4.84 25.23
N ALA A 444 -2.78 4.26 24.13
CA ALA A 444 -2.19 3.03 23.59
C ALA A 444 -0.86 3.24 22.85
N GLY A 445 -0.43 4.49 22.60
CA GLY A 445 0.85 4.79 21.93
C GLY A 445 0.76 5.18 20.46
N VAL A 446 -0.45 5.45 19.95
CA VAL A 446 -0.70 5.98 18.58
C VAL A 446 -0.31 7.45 18.50
N ASP A 447 0.26 7.88 17.38
CA ASP A 447 0.70 9.25 17.13
C ASP A 447 -0.16 9.98 16.11
N GLN A 448 -0.84 9.25 15.21
CA GLN A 448 -1.50 9.84 14.05
C GLN A 448 -2.81 9.11 13.70
N PHE A 449 -3.78 9.85 13.14
CA PHE A 449 -5.15 9.39 12.90
C PHE A 449 -5.51 9.41 11.42
N GLY A 450 -5.58 8.23 10.79
CA GLY A 450 -5.94 8.05 9.39
C GLY A 450 -7.40 8.43 9.09
N GLY A 451 -7.63 9.16 7.99
CA GLY A 451 -8.95 9.56 7.54
C GLY A 451 -9.58 10.72 8.30
N ASN A 452 -8.83 11.46 9.10
CA ASN A 452 -9.34 12.58 9.91
C ASN A 452 -8.86 13.92 9.36
N ASN A 453 -9.80 14.84 9.08
CA ASN A 453 -9.53 16.14 8.47
C ASN A 453 -9.70 17.33 9.44
N THR A 454 -10.16 17.11 10.68
CA THR A 454 -10.48 18.16 11.63
C THR A 454 -9.79 17.95 12.96
N ILE A 455 -9.23 19.05 13.54
CA ILE A 455 -8.54 19.00 14.83
C ILE A 455 -9.49 18.92 16.04
N GLU A 456 -10.77 19.27 15.89
CA GLU A 456 -11.69 19.38 17.01
C GLU A 456 -11.75 18.12 17.90
N PRO A 457 -11.91 16.89 17.37
CA PRO A 457 -11.93 15.69 18.20
C PRO A 457 -10.59 15.39 18.89
N VAL A 458 -9.47 15.74 18.24
CA VAL A 458 -8.13 15.58 18.82
C VAL A 458 -7.93 16.56 19.97
N MET A 459 -8.42 17.81 19.83
CA MET A 459 -8.35 18.81 20.88
C MET A 459 -9.28 18.47 22.06
N GLU A 460 -10.45 17.85 21.81
CA GLU A 460 -11.30 17.31 22.86
C GLU A 460 -10.61 16.16 23.62
N ALA A 461 -9.91 15.26 22.90
CA ALA A 461 -9.12 14.20 23.52
C ALA A 461 -7.97 14.74 24.35
N TYR A 462 -7.31 15.83 23.90
CA TYR A 462 -6.32 16.55 24.72
C TYR A 462 -6.94 17.08 26.01
N ASP A 463 -8.11 17.71 25.94
CA ASP A 463 -8.80 18.25 27.11
C ASP A 463 -9.23 17.12 28.09
N ILE A 464 -9.66 15.95 27.60
CA ILE A 464 -9.89 14.74 28.40
C ILE A 464 -8.59 14.31 29.09
N MET A 465 -7.46 14.30 28.38
CA MET A 465 -6.16 13.94 28.93
C MET A 465 -5.72 14.92 30.01
N VAL A 466 -5.90 16.22 29.83
CA VAL A 466 -5.65 17.26 30.84
C VAL A 466 -6.48 17.03 32.10
N GLU A 467 -7.77 16.71 31.95
CA GLU A 467 -8.68 16.45 33.08
C GLU A 467 -8.28 15.19 33.88
N LEU A 468 -7.90 14.12 33.18
CA LEU A 468 -7.63 12.81 33.80
C LEU A 468 -6.20 12.66 34.28
N GLN A 469 -5.20 13.17 33.56
CA GLN A 469 -3.78 12.95 33.77
C GLN A 469 -3.03 14.23 34.20
N GLY A 470 -3.57 15.39 33.91
CA GLY A 470 -2.98 16.71 34.19
C GLY A 470 -2.26 17.31 32.98
N GLN A 471 -2.10 18.65 33.01
CA GLN A 471 -1.53 19.44 31.91
C GLN A 471 -0.14 18.96 31.46
N GLU A 472 0.78 18.75 32.40
CA GLU A 472 2.16 18.32 32.10
C GLU A 472 2.22 16.99 31.35
N PHE A 473 1.36 16.05 31.72
CA PHE A 473 1.27 14.76 31.04
C PHE A 473 0.73 14.93 29.62
N ALA A 474 -0.35 15.70 29.44
CA ALA A 474 -0.95 15.94 28.12
C ALA A 474 0.03 16.64 27.19
N ASP A 475 0.73 17.66 27.67
CA ASP A 475 1.76 18.38 26.91
C ASP A 475 2.90 17.44 26.50
N SER A 476 3.39 16.61 27.43
CA SER A 476 4.45 15.65 27.16
C SER A 476 4.05 14.60 26.12
N ARG A 477 2.82 14.05 26.23
CA ARG A 477 2.33 13.04 25.28
C ARG A 477 2.16 13.60 23.86
N PHE A 478 1.68 14.83 23.74
CA PHE A 478 1.57 15.53 22.45
C PHE A 478 2.94 15.86 21.88
N ALA A 479 3.89 16.32 22.71
CA ALA A 479 5.27 16.57 22.28
C ALA A 479 5.94 15.29 21.76
N GLU A 480 5.76 14.15 22.43
CA GLU A 480 6.30 12.86 22.01
C GLU A 480 5.84 12.46 20.61
N SER A 481 4.53 12.53 20.33
CA SER A 481 4.02 12.30 18.98
C SER A 481 4.55 13.31 17.96
N THR A 482 4.68 14.58 18.36
CA THR A 482 5.20 15.64 17.50
C THR A 482 6.64 15.35 17.07
N VAL A 483 7.50 14.91 17.98
CA VAL A 483 8.89 14.55 17.66
C VAL A 483 8.92 13.46 16.57
N ARG A 484 8.15 12.38 16.75
CA ARG A 484 8.09 11.28 15.76
C ARG A 484 7.61 11.75 14.39
N LEU A 485 6.53 12.53 14.36
CA LEU A 485 5.95 13.05 13.11
C LEU A 485 6.90 14.01 12.39
N LEU A 486 7.57 14.91 13.13
CA LEU A 486 8.55 15.84 12.57
C LEU A 486 9.81 15.11 12.09
N THR A 487 10.26 14.07 12.80
CA THR A 487 11.42 13.26 12.39
C THR A 487 11.23 12.72 10.98
N ASN A 488 10.04 12.21 10.64
CA ASN A 488 9.74 11.73 9.30
C ASN A 488 9.79 12.84 8.24
N ILE A 489 9.39 14.06 8.59
CA ILE A 489 9.45 15.23 7.67
C ILE A 489 10.90 15.71 7.47
N PHE A 490 11.71 15.71 8.54
CA PHE A 490 13.11 16.07 8.49
C PHE A 490 13.95 15.06 7.71
N ASN A 491 13.76 13.77 7.96
CA ASN A 491 14.52 12.68 7.34
C ASN A 491 14.48 12.70 5.82
N VAL A 492 13.34 13.08 5.24
CA VAL A 492 13.17 13.19 3.78
C VAL A 492 13.53 14.60 3.24
N GLY A 493 14.17 15.48 4.04
CA GLY A 493 14.69 16.77 3.63
C GLY A 493 13.64 17.83 3.26
N LEU A 494 12.38 17.67 3.67
CA LEU A 494 11.31 18.59 3.26
C LEU A 494 11.45 20.00 3.85
N PHE A 495 12.06 20.17 5.01
CA PHE A 495 12.33 21.50 5.58
C PHE A 495 13.33 22.29 4.73
N GLU A 496 14.30 21.62 4.13
CA GLU A 496 15.30 22.20 3.26
C GLU A 496 14.74 22.41 1.86
N ASN A 497 14.15 21.35 1.28
CA ASN A 497 13.75 21.31 -0.13
C ASN A 497 12.36 20.67 -0.34
N PRO A 498 11.25 21.43 -0.16
CA PRO A 498 9.89 20.90 -0.37
C PRO A 498 9.40 21.06 -1.82
N TYR A 499 10.13 21.77 -2.70
CA TYR A 499 9.70 22.14 -4.04
C TYR A 499 10.30 21.27 -5.13
N LEU A 500 9.57 21.08 -6.21
CA LEU A 500 9.95 20.26 -7.35
C LEU A 500 10.20 21.10 -8.61
N ASP A 501 11.22 20.73 -9.37
CA ASP A 501 11.37 21.17 -10.75
C ASP A 501 10.38 20.36 -11.61
N VAL A 502 9.41 21.03 -12.20
CA VAL A 502 8.33 20.41 -12.97
C VAL A 502 8.85 19.64 -14.20
N ASP A 503 9.87 20.20 -14.88
CA ASP A 503 10.45 19.55 -16.06
C ASP A 503 11.24 18.29 -15.68
N GLU A 504 11.93 18.32 -14.53
CA GLU A 504 12.63 17.16 -13.98
C GLU A 504 11.62 16.09 -13.52
N SER A 505 10.54 16.47 -12.84
CA SER A 505 9.46 15.54 -12.44
C SER A 505 8.88 14.82 -13.65
N VAL A 506 8.56 15.53 -14.71
CA VAL A 506 8.02 14.95 -15.96
C VAL A 506 9.05 14.02 -16.64
N ALA A 507 10.34 14.33 -16.55
CA ALA A 507 11.39 13.50 -17.14
C ALA A 507 11.70 12.24 -16.31
N THR A 508 11.41 12.26 -15.01
CA THR A 508 11.71 11.17 -14.06
C THR A 508 10.59 10.13 -14.05
N VAL A 509 9.34 10.57 -13.90
CA VAL A 509 8.18 9.66 -13.78
C VAL A 509 7.99 8.88 -15.08
N GLY A 510 7.94 7.54 -14.97
CA GLY A 510 7.74 6.63 -16.11
C GLY A 510 8.84 6.72 -17.17
N ASN A 511 10.06 7.11 -16.81
CA ASN A 511 11.14 7.13 -17.77
C ASN A 511 11.43 5.72 -18.34
N ALA A 512 12.09 5.68 -19.49
CA ALA A 512 12.29 4.43 -20.23
C ALA A 512 13.05 3.35 -19.43
N GLU A 513 13.96 3.73 -18.55
CA GLU A 513 14.72 2.80 -17.72
C GLU A 513 13.81 2.15 -16.66
N PHE A 514 12.99 2.94 -15.98
CA PHE A 514 12.06 2.45 -14.97
C PHE A 514 10.93 1.60 -15.58
N MET A 515 10.43 2.00 -16.75
CA MET A 515 9.45 1.22 -17.51
C MET A 515 10.04 -0.13 -17.98
N GLU A 516 11.31 -0.18 -18.41
CA GLU A 516 11.99 -1.42 -18.79
C GLU A 516 12.19 -2.33 -17.59
N ALA A 517 12.66 -1.81 -16.45
CA ALA A 517 12.85 -2.58 -15.22
C ALA A 517 11.52 -3.19 -14.73
N GLY A 518 10.44 -2.41 -14.71
CA GLY A 518 9.12 -2.91 -14.35
C GLY A 518 8.60 -3.98 -15.31
N TYR A 519 8.83 -3.82 -16.60
CA TYR A 519 8.44 -4.82 -17.59
C TYR A 519 9.24 -6.13 -17.44
N GLU A 520 10.57 -6.05 -17.21
CA GLU A 520 11.38 -7.22 -16.91
C GLU A 520 10.91 -7.95 -15.64
N ALA A 521 10.51 -7.20 -14.61
CA ALA A 521 9.94 -7.77 -13.39
C ALA A 521 8.59 -8.48 -13.67
N GLN A 522 7.71 -7.90 -14.51
CA GLN A 522 6.48 -8.57 -14.94
C GLN A 522 6.78 -9.92 -15.61
N LEU A 523 7.75 -9.99 -16.52
CA LEU A 523 8.13 -11.23 -17.18
C LEU A 523 8.66 -12.28 -16.21
N LYS A 524 9.50 -11.87 -15.25
CA LYS A 524 10.07 -12.76 -14.20
C LYS A 524 9.01 -13.30 -13.25
N SER A 525 7.91 -12.57 -13.03
CA SER A 525 6.86 -12.91 -12.08
C SER A 525 5.88 -13.97 -12.60
N VAL A 526 5.88 -14.26 -13.90
CA VAL A 526 4.93 -15.20 -14.50
C VAL A 526 5.25 -16.64 -14.10
N VAL A 527 4.27 -17.29 -13.46
CA VAL A 527 4.38 -18.70 -13.04
C VAL A 527 3.75 -19.60 -14.09
N MET A 528 4.47 -20.58 -14.59
CA MET A 528 3.88 -21.62 -15.42
C MET A 528 3.59 -22.87 -14.57
N LEU A 529 2.30 -23.27 -14.48
CA LEU A 529 1.86 -24.43 -13.68
C LEU A 529 1.79 -25.72 -14.51
N LYS A 530 1.45 -25.59 -15.79
CA LYS A 530 1.26 -26.72 -16.68
C LYS A 530 1.76 -26.41 -18.07
N ASN A 531 2.39 -27.39 -18.74
CA ASN A 531 2.84 -27.26 -20.12
C ASN A 531 2.91 -28.63 -20.82
N SER A 532 1.75 -29.26 -21.03
CA SER A 532 1.64 -30.56 -21.67
C SER A 532 2.17 -30.52 -23.11
N ASN A 533 2.98 -31.50 -23.46
CA ASN A 533 3.59 -31.61 -24.79
C ASN A 533 4.38 -30.36 -25.25
N ASN A 534 4.86 -29.53 -24.35
CA ASN A 534 5.57 -28.28 -24.63
C ASN A 534 4.79 -27.35 -25.56
N VAL A 535 3.50 -27.15 -25.29
CA VAL A 535 2.63 -26.21 -26.04
C VAL A 535 3.21 -24.80 -26.02
N ILE A 536 3.75 -24.37 -24.89
CA ILE A 536 4.57 -23.16 -24.76
C ILE A 536 6.05 -23.58 -24.86
N SER A 537 6.74 -23.10 -25.90
CA SER A 537 8.15 -23.41 -26.16
C SER A 537 8.86 -22.22 -26.79
N ALA A 538 10.19 -22.25 -26.83
CA ALA A 538 11.00 -21.16 -27.31
C ALA A 538 10.54 -20.66 -28.70
N TYR A 539 10.40 -19.36 -28.84
CA TYR A 539 9.92 -18.67 -30.06
C TYR A 539 10.88 -18.90 -31.24
N ASP A 540 10.31 -19.28 -32.36
CA ASP A 540 11.05 -19.39 -33.63
C ASP A 540 10.60 -18.30 -34.58
N GLU A 541 11.36 -17.22 -34.73
CA GLU A 541 11.11 -16.11 -35.62
C GLU A 541 10.99 -16.52 -37.13
N THR A 542 11.51 -17.71 -37.46
CA THR A 542 11.49 -18.21 -38.86
C THR A 542 10.27 -19.06 -39.15
N ALA A 543 9.51 -19.48 -38.15
CA ALA A 543 8.29 -20.25 -38.28
C ALA A 543 7.12 -19.40 -38.85
N GLU A 544 6.21 -20.06 -39.51
CA GLU A 544 4.95 -19.41 -39.91
C GLU A 544 4.09 -19.15 -38.67
N LYS A 545 3.52 -17.93 -38.56
CA LYS A 545 2.66 -17.59 -37.43
C LYS A 545 1.49 -18.54 -37.30
N LEU A 546 1.33 -19.17 -36.15
CA LEU A 546 0.16 -19.97 -35.82
C LEU A 546 -1.10 -19.10 -35.75
N THR A 547 -2.25 -19.73 -35.90
CA THR A 547 -3.55 -19.09 -35.75
C THR A 547 -4.12 -19.41 -34.38
N VAL A 548 -4.47 -18.38 -33.61
CA VAL A 548 -5.00 -18.50 -32.24
C VAL A 548 -6.49 -18.08 -32.20
N TYR A 549 -7.30 -18.89 -31.57
CA TYR A 549 -8.64 -18.50 -31.11
C TYR A 549 -8.54 -17.86 -29.74
N VAL A 550 -9.05 -16.65 -29.61
CA VAL A 550 -9.15 -15.95 -28.32
C VAL A 550 -10.58 -16.06 -27.84
N ALA A 551 -10.79 -16.74 -26.71
CA ALA A 551 -12.09 -16.86 -26.08
C ALA A 551 -12.63 -15.48 -25.68
N CYS A 552 -13.92 -15.30 -25.75
CA CYS A 552 -14.58 -14.02 -25.46
C CYS A 552 -15.63 -14.20 -24.35
N TYR A 553 -15.73 -13.21 -23.50
CA TYR A 553 -16.81 -13.09 -22.52
C TYR A 553 -17.93 -12.21 -23.09
N THR A 554 -19.16 -12.59 -22.82
CA THR A 554 -20.34 -11.85 -23.23
C THR A 554 -21.10 -11.37 -22.01
N GLU A 555 -21.15 -10.07 -21.82
CA GLU A 555 -21.87 -9.43 -20.73
C GLU A 555 -23.13 -8.75 -21.27
N THR A 556 -24.23 -8.92 -20.54
CA THR A 556 -25.49 -8.25 -20.87
C THR A 556 -25.88 -7.33 -19.71
N THR A 557 -25.79 -6.04 -19.93
CA THR A 557 -26.15 -5.01 -18.96
C THR A 557 -27.44 -4.30 -19.35
N THR A 558 -28.30 -4.02 -18.38
CA THR A 558 -29.49 -3.21 -18.60
C THR A 558 -29.34 -1.90 -17.83
N ASP A 559 -29.28 -0.78 -18.55
CA ASP A 559 -29.25 0.53 -17.93
C ASP A 559 -30.55 0.78 -17.17
N ALA A 560 -30.44 0.98 -15.86
CA ALA A 560 -31.57 1.11 -14.96
C ALA A 560 -32.44 2.37 -15.22
N THR A 561 -31.88 3.38 -15.88
CA THR A 561 -32.55 4.64 -16.17
C THR A 561 -33.28 4.58 -17.52
N THR A 562 -32.60 4.06 -18.54
CA THR A 562 -33.13 4.02 -19.90
C THR A 562 -33.82 2.70 -20.25
N LEU A 563 -33.64 1.65 -19.43
CA LEU A 563 -34.09 0.29 -19.64
C LEU A 563 -33.56 -0.31 -20.97
N VAL A 564 -32.46 0.21 -21.47
CA VAL A 564 -31.80 -0.32 -22.66
C VAL A 564 -30.87 -1.44 -22.24
N THR A 565 -31.09 -2.61 -22.81
CA THR A 565 -30.20 -3.76 -22.61
C THR A 565 -29.12 -3.73 -23.71
N THR A 566 -27.86 -3.75 -23.27
CA THR A 566 -26.69 -3.79 -24.14
C THR A 566 -25.95 -5.10 -23.89
N THR A 567 -25.62 -5.82 -24.93
CA THR A 567 -24.77 -7.01 -24.86
C THR A 567 -23.41 -6.66 -25.46
N THR A 568 -22.37 -6.79 -24.66
CA THR A 568 -20.98 -6.54 -25.07
C THR A 568 -20.22 -7.85 -25.06
N THR A 569 -19.45 -8.11 -26.11
CA THR A 569 -18.56 -9.26 -26.19
C THR A 569 -17.12 -8.77 -26.21
N THR A 570 -16.34 -9.17 -25.22
CA THR A 570 -14.96 -8.73 -25.00
C THR A 570 -14.01 -9.92 -25.07
N PRO A 571 -12.91 -9.85 -25.85
CA PRO A 571 -11.87 -10.88 -25.81
C PRO A 571 -11.27 -10.98 -24.41
N SER A 572 -11.00 -12.21 -23.97
CA SER A 572 -10.44 -12.49 -22.64
C SER A 572 -8.98 -12.06 -22.46
N VAL A 573 -8.27 -11.86 -23.59
CA VAL A 573 -6.90 -11.30 -23.67
C VAL A 573 -6.85 -10.34 -24.85
N SER A 574 -6.01 -9.32 -24.78
CA SER A 574 -5.88 -8.30 -25.83
C SER A 574 -5.53 -8.88 -27.19
N VAL A 575 -6.45 -8.74 -28.15
CA VAL A 575 -6.25 -9.16 -29.55
C VAL A 575 -5.14 -8.35 -30.21
N GLU A 576 -4.98 -7.07 -29.87
CA GLU A 576 -3.93 -6.22 -30.41
C GLU A 576 -2.55 -6.75 -30.04
N VAL A 577 -2.38 -7.09 -28.77
CA VAL A 577 -1.14 -7.66 -28.23
C VAL A 577 -0.83 -9.01 -28.87
N LEU A 578 -1.79 -9.94 -28.85
CA LEU A 578 -1.61 -11.28 -29.43
C LEU A 578 -1.32 -11.26 -30.94
N SER A 579 -1.80 -10.26 -31.67
CA SER A 579 -1.55 -10.10 -33.12
C SER A 579 -0.08 -9.82 -33.46
N GLN A 580 0.73 -9.43 -32.49
CA GLN A 580 2.17 -9.29 -32.65
C GLN A 580 2.84 -10.65 -32.92
N TYR A 581 2.33 -11.70 -32.32
CA TYR A 581 2.91 -13.06 -32.33
C TYR A 581 2.12 -14.04 -33.22
N TYR A 582 0.82 -13.89 -33.34
CA TYR A 582 -0.11 -14.85 -33.93
C TYR A 582 -1.05 -14.24 -35.00
N ASN A 583 -1.66 -15.10 -35.83
CA ASN A 583 -2.85 -14.73 -36.57
C ASN A 583 -4.07 -14.97 -35.68
N VAL A 584 -4.84 -13.93 -35.35
CA VAL A 584 -6.00 -14.06 -34.44
C VAL A 584 -7.26 -14.38 -35.26
N THR A 585 -8.02 -15.36 -34.82
CA THR A 585 -9.34 -15.74 -35.41
C THR A 585 -10.44 -15.77 -34.33
N THR A 586 -11.66 -15.52 -34.78
CA THR A 586 -12.89 -15.70 -33.98
C THR A 586 -13.55 -17.06 -34.21
N ASN A 587 -12.96 -17.91 -35.05
CA ASN A 587 -13.48 -19.23 -35.41
C ASN A 587 -12.55 -20.33 -34.84
N PRO A 588 -12.96 -21.09 -33.82
CA PRO A 588 -12.12 -22.14 -33.20
C PRO A 588 -11.76 -23.27 -34.20
N GLU A 589 -12.57 -23.51 -35.24
CA GLU A 589 -12.27 -24.54 -36.23
C GLU A 589 -11.00 -24.18 -37.07
N GLU A 590 -10.75 -22.89 -37.30
CA GLU A 590 -9.60 -22.39 -38.07
C GLU A 590 -8.33 -22.22 -37.23
N ALA A 591 -8.43 -22.27 -35.92
CA ALA A 591 -7.32 -22.06 -35.00
C ALA A 591 -6.44 -23.30 -34.88
N ASP A 592 -5.15 -23.10 -34.62
CA ASP A 592 -4.18 -24.14 -34.26
C ASP A 592 -4.26 -24.44 -32.75
N PHE A 593 -4.54 -23.41 -31.93
CA PHE A 593 -4.75 -23.49 -30.49
C PHE A 593 -5.65 -22.34 -30.00
N ALA A 594 -6.07 -22.40 -28.72
CA ALA A 594 -6.87 -21.36 -28.10
C ALA A 594 -6.15 -20.75 -26.89
N ILE A 595 -6.47 -19.47 -26.59
CA ILE A 595 -6.12 -18.78 -25.36
C ILE A 595 -7.41 -18.30 -24.68
N ILE A 596 -7.48 -18.51 -23.37
CA ILE A 596 -8.50 -17.94 -22.51
C ILE A 596 -7.86 -17.27 -21.31
N GLY A 597 -8.13 -15.98 -21.09
CA GLY A 597 -7.79 -15.26 -19.87
C GLY A 597 -8.90 -15.45 -18.83
N MET A 598 -8.56 -15.83 -17.62
CA MET A 598 -9.50 -16.03 -16.51
C MET A 598 -9.03 -15.21 -15.29
N GLU A 599 -9.92 -15.04 -14.34
CA GLU A 599 -9.65 -14.39 -13.05
C GLU A 599 -9.94 -15.36 -11.90
N SER A 600 -9.33 -15.20 -10.73
CA SER A 600 -9.66 -16.00 -9.54
C SER A 600 -11.17 -16.01 -9.27
N PRO A 601 -11.73 -17.10 -8.71
CA PRO A 601 -13.15 -17.18 -8.35
C PRO A 601 -13.56 -16.03 -7.42
N SER A 602 -14.68 -15.36 -7.72
CA SER A 602 -15.20 -14.23 -6.94
C SER A 602 -16.53 -14.61 -6.30
N THR A 603 -16.52 -14.79 -4.97
CA THR A 603 -17.71 -15.27 -4.22
C THR A 603 -18.20 -14.25 -3.17
N GLY A 604 -17.75 -13.00 -3.25
CA GLY A 604 -18.16 -11.93 -2.34
C GLY A 604 -17.36 -11.89 -1.04
N SER A 605 -17.91 -11.21 -0.04
CA SER A 605 -17.23 -10.83 1.21
C SER A 605 -17.48 -11.76 2.40
N GLY A 606 -18.18 -12.86 2.20
CA GLY A 606 -18.55 -13.79 3.29
C GLY A 606 -19.77 -13.36 4.11
N TYR A 607 -20.53 -12.34 3.63
CA TYR A 607 -21.77 -11.89 4.26
C TYR A 607 -22.84 -11.56 3.21
N SER A 608 -24.08 -11.92 3.50
CA SER A 608 -25.25 -11.74 2.63
C SER A 608 -26.44 -11.18 3.41
N THR A 609 -26.89 -10.00 3.03
CA THR A 609 -28.11 -9.38 3.55
C THR A 609 -29.35 -10.18 3.12
N GLU A 610 -29.31 -10.85 1.97
CA GLU A 610 -30.40 -11.71 1.50
C GLU A 610 -30.59 -12.94 2.40
N ASP A 611 -29.48 -13.55 2.86
CA ASP A 611 -29.51 -14.65 3.82
C ASP A 611 -30.13 -14.22 5.15
N LEU A 612 -29.73 -13.02 5.63
CA LEU A 612 -30.28 -12.44 6.86
C LEU A 612 -31.78 -12.16 6.73
N GLU A 613 -32.21 -11.57 5.62
CA GLU A 613 -33.66 -11.32 5.34
C GLU A 613 -34.46 -12.62 5.23
N ALA A 614 -33.84 -13.70 4.78
CA ALA A 614 -34.44 -15.03 4.73
C ALA A 614 -34.50 -15.72 6.10
N GLY A 615 -33.93 -15.14 7.15
CA GLY A 615 -33.92 -15.65 8.52
C GLY A 615 -32.66 -16.47 8.88
N GLY A 616 -31.61 -16.38 8.07
CA GLY A 616 -30.26 -16.85 8.39
C GLY A 616 -29.52 -15.87 9.32
N ASN A 617 -28.23 -16.15 9.57
CA ASN A 617 -27.36 -15.28 10.38
C ASN A 617 -26.55 -14.28 9.52
N GLY A 618 -26.76 -14.25 8.21
CA GLY A 618 -26.02 -13.39 7.27
C GLY A 618 -24.68 -13.96 6.80
N TYR A 619 -24.03 -14.82 7.56
CA TYR A 619 -22.71 -15.37 7.20
C TYR A 619 -22.84 -16.44 6.13
N VAL A 620 -22.07 -16.31 5.05
CA VAL A 620 -22.01 -17.23 3.92
C VAL A 620 -20.55 -17.57 3.63
N PRO A 621 -20.24 -18.72 3.00
CA PRO A 621 -18.85 -19.07 2.73
C PRO A 621 -18.21 -18.14 1.69
N ILE A 622 -16.90 -17.95 1.80
CA ILE A 622 -16.03 -17.48 0.70
C ILE A 622 -15.40 -18.72 0.09
N SER A 623 -15.59 -18.91 -1.22
CA SER A 623 -15.10 -20.08 -1.95
C SER A 623 -13.99 -19.71 -2.93
N LEU A 624 -13.04 -20.62 -3.12
CA LEU A 624 -11.94 -20.53 -4.07
C LEU A 624 -12.19 -21.39 -5.33
N GLN A 625 -13.42 -21.87 -5.54
CA GLN A 625 -13.86 -22.56 -6.75
C GLN A 625 -14.98 -21.80 -7.48
N TYR A 626 -15.14 -22.07 -8.79
CA TYR A 626 -16.15 -21.39 -9.61
C TYR A 626 -17.55 -21.94 -9.39
N ARG A 627 -17.69 -23.27 -9.36
CA ARG A 627 -18.98 -23.95 -9.20
C ARG A 627 -19.52 -23.80 -7.78
N GLU A 628 -20.80 -24.11 -7.63
CA GLU A 628 -21.46 -24.10 -6.32
C GLU A 628 -20.66 -24.89 -5.28
N TYR A 629 -20.39 -24.25 -4.18
CA TYR A 629 -19.77 -24.83 -2.99
C TYR A 629 -20.75 -24.79 -1.83
N THR A 630 -20.92 -25.95 -1.13
CA THR A 630 -21.65 -26.02 0.13
C THR A 630 -20.69 -26.35 1.26
N ALA A 631 -20.63 -25.48 2.27
CA ALA A 631 -19.66 -25.56 3.36
C ALA A 631 -20.05 -26.56 4.45
N ASP A 632 -20.24 -27.87 4.08
CA ASP A 632 -20.65 -28.90 5.00
C ASP A 632 -19.61 -29.25 6.06
N THR A 633 -18.32 -29.02 5.77
CA THR A 633 -17.20 -29.28 6.67
C THR A 633 -16.73 -28.04 7.46
N ALA A 634 -17.32 -26.89 7.22
CA ALA A 634 -17.03 -25.68 7.98
C ALA A 634 -17.35 -25.85 9.48
N ARG A 635 -16.72 -25.06 10.32
CA ARG A 635 -16.93 -25.09 11.77
C ARG A 635 -18.41 -24.82 12.12
N GLU A 636 -19.00 -25.64 13.01
CA GLU A 636 -20.36 -25.44 13.53
C GLU A 636 -20.47 -24.17 14.38
N THR A 637 -19.39 -23.80 15.05
CA THR A 637 -19.30 -22.60 15.90
C THR A 637 -18.09 -21.79 15.49
N SER A 638 -18.26 -20.47 15.31
CA SER A 638 -17.17 -19.54 15.07
C SER A 638 -16.19 -19.51 16.25
N ILE A 639 -14.93 -19.16 15.97
CA ILE A 639 -13.87 -19.01 16.99
C ILE A 639 -14.10 -17.73 17.77
N ALA A 640 -14.29 -16.64 17.04
CA ALA A 640 -14.55 -15.33 17.64
C ALA A 640 -16.04 -15.04 17.73
N SER A 641 -16.42 -14.26 18.73
CA SER A 641 -17.79 -13.83 18.96
C SER A 641 -17.84 -12.52 19.75
N ASP A 642 -18.85 -11.71 19.49
CA ASP A 642 -19.14 -10.58 20.34
C ASP A 642 -19.62 -11.05 21.71
N PRO A 643 -19.26 -10.38 22.81
CA PRO A 643 -19.95 -10.56 24.07
C PRO A 643 -21.44 -10.24 23.87
N GLY A 644 -22.32 -11.00 24.51
CA GLY A 644 -23.77 -10.92 24.28
C GLY A 644 -24.28 -9.47 24.30
N ALA A 645 -25.03 -9.10 23.27
CA ALA A 645 -25.49 -7.72 23.09
C ALA A 645 -26.47 -7.30 24.17
N GLU A 646 -26.28 -6.12 24.72
CA GLU A 646 -27.27 -5.40 25.51
C GLU A 646 -28.30 -4.82 24.54
N PHE A 647 -29.58 -5.10 24.75
CA PHE A 647 -30.64 -4.36 24.09
C PHE A 647 -31.70 -3.91 25.07
N ILE A 648 -32.32 -2.77 24.79
CA ILE A 648 -33.42 -2.25 25.57
C ILE A 648 -34.68 -2.93 25.08
N ASP A 649 -35.34 -3.71 25.96
CA ASP A 649 -36.66 -4.25 25.67
C ASP A 649 -37.62 -3.08 25.41
N SER A 650 -38.18 -3.03 24.22
CA SER A 650 -39.07 -1.94 23.79
C SER A 650 -40.37 -1.82 24.58
N ASP A 651 -40.78 -2.91 25.25
CA ASP A 651 -42.03 -2.97 26.00
C ASP A 651 -41.84 -2.59 27.48
N THR A 652 -40.66 -2.92 28.03
CA THR A 652 -40.37 -2.72 29.46
C THR A 652 -39.40 -1.57 29.73
N GLY A 653 -38.58 -1.19 28.74
CA GLY A 653 -37.52 -0.20 28.89
C GLY A 653 -36.34 -0.71 29.73
N GLU A 654 -36.29 -2.01 30.02
CA GLU A 654 -35.19 -2.63 30.78
C GLU A 654 -34.10 -3.10 29.82
N ILE A 655 -32.84 -3.04 30.30
CA ILE A 655 -31.71 -3.60 29.58
C ILE A 655 -31.80 -5.13 29.72
N VAL A 656 -31.94 -5.81 28.59
CA VAL A 656 -31.93 -7.26 28.52
C VAL A 656 -30.58 -7.70 27.99
N TYR A 657 -29.88 -8.49 28.78
CA TYR A 657 -28.65 -9.18 28.31
C TYR A 657 -29.06 -10.48 27.62
N THR A 658 -28.66 -10.68 26.38
CA THR A 658 -28.71 -12.01 25.78
C THR A 658 -27.40 -12.71 26.10
N ASP A 659 -27.48 -13.82 26.77
CA ASP A 659 -26.36 -14.77 26.92
C ASP A 659 -26.06 -15.51 25.58
N GLU A 660 -26.71 -15.16 24.50
CA GLU A 660 -26.49 -15.75 23.19
C GLU A 660 -25.34 -14.98 22.50
N VAL A 661 -24.20 -15.64 22.51
CA VAL A 661 -23.03 -15.27 21.74
C VAL A 661 -23.37 -15.36 20.24
N GLU A 662 -23.05 -14.33 19.46
CA GLU A 662 -23.23 -14.36 18.01
C GLU A 662 -22.41 -15.53 17.42
N ASN A 663 -23.07 -16.45 16.71
CA ASN A 663 -22.37 -17.48 15.97
C ASN A 663 -22.20 -17.06 14.50
N ARG A 664 -20.95 -16.83 14.10
CA ARG A 664 -20.55 -16.41 12.75
C ARG A 664 -20.33 -17.57 11.77
N SER A 665 -20.74 -18.77 12.15
CA SER A 665 -20.65 -19.97 11.30
C SER A 665 -21.52 -19.84 10.06
N TYR A 666 -20.96 -20.30 8.95
CA TYR A 666 -21.62 -20.46 7.65
C TYR A 666 -21.81 -21.93 7.27
N GLN A 667 -21.67 -22.86 8.23
CA GLN A 667 -21.81 -24.31 7.97
C GLN A 667 -23.09 -24.63 7.23
N SER A 668 -22.99 -25.51 6.25
CA SER A 668 -24.07 -25.99 5.37
C SER A 668 -24.74 -24.91 4.51
N LYS A 669 -24.13 -23.72 4.38
CA LYS A 669 -24.56 -22.72 3.41
C LYS A 669 -23.81 -22.88 2.11
N SER A 670 -24.40 -22.37 1.02
CA SER A 670 -23.86 -22.50 -0.33
C SER A 670 -23.55 -21.14 -0.93
N VAL A 671 -22.52 -21.10 -1.80
CA VAL A 671 -22.17 -19.95 -2.62
C VAL A 671 -21.72 -20.42 -4.00
N THR A 672 -21.93 -19.60 -5.02
CA THR A 672 -21.41 -19.79 -6.37
C THR A 672 -20.65 -18.54 -6.77
N ALA A 673 -19.52 -18.68 -7.46
CA ALA A 673 -18.75 -17.54 -7.91
C ALA A 673 -19.54 -16.68 -8.91
N SER A 674 -19.52 -15.37 -8.75
CA SER A 674 -20.19 -14.42 -9.67
C SER A 674 -19.60 -14.46 -11.07
N ASN A 675 -18.34 -14.89 -11.18
CA ASN A 675 -17.63 -15.11 -12.45
C ASN A 675 -17.57 -16.61 -12.87
N GLU A 676 -18.50 -17.45 -12.41
CA GLU A 676 -18.65 -18.87 -12.82
C GLU A 676 -18.70 -19.01 -14.34
N TYR A 677 -19.29 -18.04 -15.04
CA TYR A 677 -19.38 -18.03 -16.51
C TYR A 677 -18.01 -18.13 -17.20
N MET A 678 -16.91 -17.78 -16.55
CA MET A 678 -15.56 -17.94 -17.10
C MET A 678 -15.21 -19.42 -17.27
N LEU A 679 -15.64 -20.26 -16.33
CA LEU A 679 -15.46 -21.71 -16.42
C LEU A 679 -16.36 -22.29 -17.54
N ASP A 680 -17.60 -21.82 -17.69
CA ASP A 680 -18.46 -22.25 -18.79
C ASP A 680 -17.81 -21.96 -20.14
N VAL A 681 -17.21 -20.77 -20.32
CA VAL A 681 -16.50 -20.40 -21.56
C VAL A 681 -15.24 -21.26 -21.76
N LEU A 682 -14.55 -21.67 -20.69
CA LEU A 682 -13.43 -22.60 -20.81
C LEU A 682 -13.90 -23.98 -21.26
N GLU A 683 -14.99 -24.54 -20.70
CA GLU A 683 -15.58 -25.82 -21.09
C GLU A 683 -16.02 -25.77 -22.56
N GLU A 684 -16.74 -24.71 -23.00
CA GLU A 684 -17.16 -24.52 -24.37
C GLU A 684 -15.95 -24.40 -25.33
N THR A 685 -14.91 -23.69 -24.92
CA THR A 685 -13.67 -23.54 -25.68
C THR A 685 -12.97 -24.89 -25.84
N ARG A 686 -12.87 -25.69 -24.75
CA ARG A 686 -12.29 -27.02 -24.78
C ARG A 686 -13.07 -27.94 -25.74
N GLU A 687 -14.41 -27.91 -25.69
CA GLU A 687 -15.26 -28.71 -26.59
C GLU A 687 -15.06 -28.30 -28.05
N ALA A 688 -15.02 -27.01 -28.34
CA ALA A 688 -14.83 -26.48 -29.69
C ALA A 688 -13.44 -26.80 -30.25
N MET A 689 -12.42 -26.78 -29.45
CA MET A 689 -11.03 -27.06 -29.82
C MET A 689 -10.77 -28.57 -30.02
N GLY A 690 -11.53 -29.46 -29.38
CA GLY A 690 -11.32 -30.92 -29.44
C GLY A 690 -9.90 -31.29 -28.94
N ASP A 691 -9.08 -31.88 -29.79
CA ASP A 691 -7.69 -32.29 -29.44
C ASP A 691 -6.64 -31.17 -29.60
N LYS A 692 -7.04 -30.00 -30.08
CA LYS A 692 -6.13 -28.85 -30.22
C LYS A 692 -5.85 -28.21 -28.84
N PRO A 693 -4.63 -27.64 -28.64
CA PRO A 693 -4.28 -27.10 -27.34
C PRO A 693 -5.17 -25.93 -26.89
N VAL A 694 -5.40 -25.86 -25.57
CA VAL A 694 -6.03 -24.73 -24.89
C VAL A 694 -5.05 -24.23 -23.81
N ILE A 695 -4.71 -22.96 -23.88
CA ILE A 695 -3.85 -22.26 -22.92
C ILE A 695 -4.73 -21.39 -22.03
N VAL A 696 -4.61 -21.56 -20.71
CA VAL A 696 -5.24 -20.71 -19.72
C VAL A 696 -4.24 -19.70 -19.21
N TYR A 697 -4.60 -18.42 -19.27
CA TYR A 697 -3.92 -17.34 -18.56
C TYR A 697 -4.78 -16.91 -17.38
N MET A 698 -4.32 -17.23 -16.16
CA MET A 698 -5.01 -16.87 -14.92
C MET A 698 -4.44 -15.57 -14.36
N ARG A 699 -5.28 -14.54 -14.28
CA ARG A 699 -5.01 -13.31 -13.50
C ARG A 699 -5.40 -13.62 -12.05
N GLN A 700 -4.40 -13.98 -11.24
CA GLN A 700 -4.63 -14.48 -9.90
C GLN A 700 -4.50 -13.38 -8.85
N THR A 701 -5.54 -13.23 -8.01
CA THR A 701 -5.53 -12.34 -6.83
C THR A 701 -5.54 -13.10 -5.51
N LYS A 702 -5.92 -14.37 -5.53
CA LYS A 702 -5.93 -15.29 -4.39
C LYS A 702 -5.89 -16.74 -4.87
N ALA A 703 -5.65 -17.68 -3.98
CA ALA A 703 -5.60 -19.11 -4.32
C ALA A 703 -6.85 -19.57 -5.10
N THR A 704 -6.70 -20.62 -5.89
CA THR A 704 -7.75 -21.17 -6.76
C THR A 704 -7.79 -22.69 -6.63
N VAL A 705 -8.99 -23.28 -6.59
CA VAL A 705 -9.21 -24.73 -6.68
C VAL A 705 -9.05 -25.16 -8.14
N TRP A 706 -7.89 -25.71 -8.49
CA TRP A 706 -7.52 -26.01 -9.87
C TRP A 706 -8.22 -27.23 -10.48
N SER A 707 -8.87 -28.08 -9.68
CA SER A 707 -9.56 -29.27 -10.18
C SER A 707 -10.64 -28.97 -11.22
N GLU A 708 -11.18 -27.75 -11.27
CA GLU A 708 -12.18 -27.32 -12.25
C GLU A 708 -11.53 -26.83 -13.57
N VAL A 709 -10.31 -26.30 -13.52
CA VAL A 709 -9.63 -25.63 -14.62
C VAL A 709 -8.53 -26.48 -15.27
N GLU A 710 -7.66 -27.08 -14.45
CA GLU A 710 -6.47 -27.80 -14.92
C GLU A 710 -6.77 -28.92 -15.91
N PRO A 711 -7.81 -29.77 -15.75
CA PRO A 711 -8.10 -30.85 -16.69
C PRO A 711 -8.52 -30.35 -18.08
N LEU A 712 -8.96 -29.11 -18.21
CA LEU A 712 -9.44 -28.50 -19.46
C LEU A 712 -8.33 -27.78 -20.25
N ALA A 713 -7.18 -27.53 -19.62
CA ALA A 713 -6.06 -26.80 -20.20
C ALA A 713 -4.88 -27.72 -20.54
N ASP A 714 -4.19 -27.41 -21.64
CA ASP A 714 -2.92 -28.05 -22.02
C ASP A 714 -1.71 -27.27 -21.50
N ALA A 715 -1.84 -25.96 -21.30
CA ALA A 715 -0.89 -25.13 -20.59
C ALA A 715 -1.60 -24.11 -19.70
N ILE A 716 -0.97 -23.75 -18.58
CA ILE A 716 -1.49 -22.79 -17.62
C ILE A 716 -0.35 -21.86 -17.23
N ILE A 717 -0.56 -20.56 -17.41
CA ILE A 717 0.27 -19.52 -16.82
C ILE A 717 -0.54 -18.70 -15.83
N VAL A 718 0.12 -18.24 -14.78
CA VAL A 718 -0.45 -17.36 -13.74
C VAL A 718 0.31 -16.05 -13.76
N GLY A 719 -0.44 -14.95 -13.78
CA GLY A 719 0.11 -13.60 -13.65
C GLY A 719 -0.57 -12.86 -12.48
N TYR A 720 0.20 -12.02 -11.81
CA TYR A 720 -0.21 -11.24 -10.65
C TYR A 720 -0.12 -9.75 -11.00
N SER A 721 -1.24 -9.17 -11.42
CA SER A 721 -1.33 -7.75 -11.85
C SER A 721 -0.31 -7.37 -12.93
N ILE A 722 -0.09 -8.23 -13.91
CA ILE A 722 0.79 -7.98 -15.05
C ILE A 722 0.02 -7.52 -16.29
N SER A 723 0.69 -6.89 -17.23
CA SER A 723 0.13 -6.51 -18.53
C SER A 723 -0.15 -7.73 -19.43
N ASP A 724 -1.14 -7.61 -20.32
CA ASP A 724 -1.38 -8.61 -21.38
C ASP A 724 -0.17 -8.78 -22.31
N GLN A 725 0.68 -7.75 -22.44
CA GLN A 725 1.91 -7.82 -23.23
C GLN A 725 2.91 -8.80 -22.62
N ALA A 726 3.13 -8.75 -21.29
CA ALA A 726 4.02 -9.67 -20.60
C ALA A 726 3.50 -11.12 -20.67
N ALA A 727 2.21 -11.31 -20.42
CA ALA A 727 1.57 -12.63 -20.56
C ALA A 727 1.69 -13.20 -21.98
N ALA A 728 1.42 -12.39 -23.01
CA ALA A 728 1.51 -12.80 -24.40
C ALA A 728 2.94 -13.16 -24.83
N GLU A 729 3.96 -12.47 -24.33
CA GLU A 729 5.36 -12.73 -24.58
C GLU A 729 5.80 -14.10 -24.03
N ILE A 730 5.38 -14.42 -22.80
CA ILE A 730 5.60 -15.75 -22.19
C ILE A 730 4.87 -16.84 -22.99
N ILE A 731 3.59 -16.63 -23.33
CA ILE A 731 2.80 -17.60 -24.10
C ILE A 731 3.41 -17.83 -25.50
N ALA A 732 3.95 -16.78 -26.12
CA ALA A 732 4.61 -16.87 -27.40
C ALA A 732 6.00 -17.55 -27.32
N GLY A 733 6.54 -17.75 -26.13
CA GLY A 733 7.84 -18.34 -25.91
C GLY A 733 9.02 -17.42 -26.22
N VAL A 734 8.81 -16.11 -26.28
CA VAL A 734 9.88 -15.12 -26.47
C VAL A 734 10.74 -15.08 -25.20
N THR A 735 10.10 -15.08 -24.05
CA THR A 735 10.77 -15.15 -22.75
C THR A 735 10.38 -16.44 -22.03
N GLU A 736 11.35 -17.10 -21.42
CA GLU A 736 11.15 -18.32 -20.61
C GLU A 736 10.50 -17.97 -19.28
N PRO A 737 9.39 -18.63 -18.88
CA PRO A 737 8.80 -18.42 -17.58
C PRO A 737 9.75 -18.83 -16.46
N SER A 738 9.78 -18.04 -15.38
CA SER A 738 10.70 -18.26 -14.25
C SER A 738 10.10 -18.00 -12.88
N GLY A 739 8.83 -17.56 -12.81
CA GLY A 739 8.14 -17.32 -11.56
C GLY A 739 7.83 -18.60 -10.80
N LEU A 740 7.69 -18.47 -9.48
CA LEU A 740 7.36 -19.53 -8.55
C LEU A 740 6.12 -19.13 -7.76
N LEU A 741 5.25 -20.09 -7.37
CA LEU A 741 4.05 -19.82 -6.59
C LEU A 741 4.41 -19.19 -5.24
N PRO A 742 3.87 -18.00 -4.90
CA PRO A 742 4.07 -17.39 -3.59
C PRO A 742 3.04 -17.86 -2.53
N ILE A 743 1.99 -18.56 -2.96
CA ILE A 743 0.90 -19.09 -2.11
C ILE A 743 0.54 -20.50 -2.53
N GLN A 744 0.10 -21.33 -1.57
CA GLN A 744 -0.42 -22.67 -1.84
C GLN A 744 -1.70 -22.62 -2.68
N GLN A 745 -1.87 -23.63 -3.53
CA GLN A 745 -3.11 -23.83 -4.30
C GLN A 745 -3.86 -25.05 -3.74
N PRO A 746 -5.03 -24.87 -3.13
CA PRO A 746 -5.68 -25.93 -2.39
C PRO A 746 -6.18 -27.08 -3.28
N ALA A 747 -6.13 -28.30 -2.77
CA ALA A 747 -6.68 -29.47 -3.45
C ALA A 747 -8.20 -29.35 -3.68
N ASN A 748 -8.91 -28.77 -2.74
CA ASN A 748 -10.36 -28.52 -2.76
C ASN A 748 -10.74 -27.59 -1.61
N MET A 749 -12.03 -27.24 -1.51
CA MET A 749 -12.54 -26.40 -0.41
C MET A 749 -12.56 -27.09 0.96
N GLU A 750 -12.52 -28.44 1.01
CA GLU A 750 -12.50 -29.17 2.28
C GLU A 750 -11.14 -28.96 3.00
N THR A 751 -10.03 -28.90 2.26
CA THR A 751 -8.74 -28.57 2.84
C THR A 751 -8.66 -27.11 3.30
N VAL A 752 -9.32 -26.18 2.60
CA VAL A 752 -9.43 -24.78 3.00
C VAL A 752 -10.21 -24.64 4.32
N GLU A 753 -11.27 -25.40 4.52
CA GLU A 753 -12.03 -25.40 5.78
C GLU A 753 -11.30 -26.12 6.93
N ALA A 754 -10.35 -26.98 6.62
CA ALA A 754 -9.59 -27.75 7.60
C ALA A 754 -8.34 -27.03 8.12
N GLN A 755 -7.88 -25.99 7.42
CA GLN A 755 -6.71 -25.20 7.83
C GLN A 755 -7.00 -24.38 9.11
N ASP A 756 -5.94 -23.98 9.79
CA ASP A 756 -5.97 -22.99 10.85
C ASP A 756 -5.58 -21.60 10.27
N GLU A 757 -6.44 -20.60 10.38
CA GLU A 757 -6.29 -19.30 9.72
C GLU A 757 -4.95 -18.59 9.99
N ASP A 758 -4.32 -18.87 11.12
CA ASP A 758 -3.04 -18.30 11.54
C ASP A 758 -1.81 -19.15 11.16
N VAL A 759 -2.02 -20.30 10.53
CA VAL A 759 -0.91 -21.21 10.15
C VAL A 759 -0.67 -21.14 8.64
N PRO A 760 0.46 -20.58 8.19
CA PRO A 760 0.79 -20.59 6.77
C PRO A 760 1.16 -21.99 6.30
N MET A 761 0.92 -22.28 5.01
CA MET A 761 1.37 -23.49 4.33
C MET A 761 0.88 -24.79 4.97
N ASP A 762 -0.33 -24.83 5.56
CA ASP A 762 -0.89 -26.00 6.22
C ASP A 762 -2.01 -26.70 5.41
N MET A 763 -2.26 -26.25 4.17
CA MET A 763 -3.27 -26.88 3.30
C MET A 763 -2.70 -28.06 2.51
N GLU A 764 -3.57 -29.08 2.25
CA GLU A 764 -3.28 -30.06 1.20
C GLU A 764 -3.38 -29.39 -0.18
N CYS A 765 -2.27 -29.37 -0.91
CA CYS A 765 -2.19 -28.72 -2.21
C CYS A 765 -2.75 -29.59 -3.33
N TYR A 766 -3.21 -28.95 -4.41
CA TYR A 766 -3.62 -29.62 -5.64
C TYR A 766 -2.45 -30.36 -6.29
N VAL A 767 -2.71 -31.57 -6.75
CA VAL A 767 -1.74 -32.40 -7.50
C VAL A 767 -2.30 -32.65 -8.89
N ASP A 768 -1.56 -32.24 -9.93
CA ASP A 768 -1.94 -32.41 -11.33
C ASP A 768 -1.78 -33.85 -11.83
N ALA A 769 -2.19 -34.09 -13.08
CA ALA A 769 -2.10 -35.41 -13.71
C ALA A 769 -0.65 -35.89 -13.93
N ASP A 770 0.33 -34.99 -13.98
CA ASP A 770 1.74 -35.29 -14.14
C ASP A 770 2.43 -35.52 -12.78
N GLY A 771 1.73 -35.32 -11.67
CA GLY A 771 2.19 -35.53 -10.31
C GLY A 771 2.89 -34.30 -9.71
N ASN A 772 2.73 -33.13 -10.32
CA ASN A 772 3.24 -31.87 -9.75
C ASN A 772 2.29 -31.38 -8.66
N THR A 773 2.84 -30.98 -7.53
CA THR A 773 2.10 -30.37 -6.43
C THR A 773 2.18 -28.85 -6.56
N TYR A 774 1.00 -28.17 -6.58
CA TYR A 774 0.94 -26.72 -6.71
C TYR A 774 1.10 -26.05 -5.34
N ASP A 775 2.29 -26.23 -4.80
CA ASP A 775 2.72 -25.72 -3.50
C ASP A 775 3.57 -24.44 -3.65
N VAL A 776 3.86 -23.76 -2.55
CA VAL A 776 4.80 -22.63 -2.49
C VAL A 776 6.13 -23.04 -3.12
N ALA A 777 6.75 -22.12 -3.86
CA ALA A 777 7.98 -22.31 -4.64
C ALA A 777 7.85 -23.31 -5.81
N PHE A 778 6.65 -23.71 -6.22
CA PHE A 778 6.46 -24.50 -7.43
C PHE A 778 6.36 -23.60 -8.68
N GLY A 779 6.96 -24.01 -9.76
CA GLY A 779 6.87 -23.41 -11.08
C GLY A 779 7.56 -24.27 -12.14
N LEU A 780 7.18 -24.09 -13.39
CA LEU A 780 7.77 -24.76 -14.55
C LEU A 780 8.52 -23.77 -15.45
N ASN A 781 9.60 -24.21 -16.03
CA ASN A 781 10.23 -23.60 -17.19
C ASN A 781 10.22 -24.57 -18.40
N TRP A 782 10.88 -24.25 -19.50
CA TRP A 782 10.93 -25.15 -20.66
C TRP A 782 11.66 -26.48 -20.40
N SER A 783 12.46 -26.55 -19.34
CA SER A 783 13.19 -27.76 -18.92
C SER A 783 12.39 -28.65 -17.96
N GLY A 784 11.25 -28.18 -17.46
CA GLY A 784 10.40 -28.85 -16.47
C GLY A 784 10.32 -28.07 -15.16
N VAL A 785 10.18 -28.78 -14.03
CA VAL A 785 10.09 -28.16 -12.70
C VAL A 785 11.36 -27.35 -12.40
N ILE A 786 11.18 -26.10 -11.97
CA ILE A 786 12.26 -25.24 -11.53
C ILE A 786 12.82 -25.78 -10.21
N ASP A 787 14.13 -26.03 -10.18
CA ASP A 787 14.87 -26.52 -9.01
C ASP A 787 16.19 -25.74 -8.94
N ASP A 788 16.13 -24.54 -8.45
CA ASP A 788 17.23 -23.59 -8.37
C ASP A 788 17.50 -23.12 -6.92
N GLU A 789 18.42 -22.16 -6.75
CA GLU A 789 18.81 -21.65 -5.43
C GLU A 789 17.61 -21.01 -4.68
N ARG A 790 16.65 -20.44 -5.38
CA ARG A 790 15.43 -19.86 -4.78
C ARG A 790 14.59 -20.95 -4.12
N VAL A 791 14.35 -22.06 -4.84
CA VAL A 791 13.64 -23.25 -4.31
C VAL A 791 14.42 -23.88 -3.16
N ALA A 792 15.75 -23.93 -3.24
CA ALA A 792 16.58 -24.46 -2.16
C ALA A 792 16.52 -23.59 -0.90
N THR A 793 16.32 -22.29 -1.04
CA THR A 793 16.27 -21.32 0.07
C THR A 793 14.88 -21.25 0.71
N TYR A 794 13.83 -21.17 -0.12
CA TYR A 794 12.47 -20.87 0.33
C TYR A 794 11.46 -22.00 0.10
N GLY A 795 11.85 -23.11 -0.52
CA GLY A 795 10.92 -24.20 -0.89
C GLY A 795 10.46 -25.10 0.26
N SER A 796 10.86 -24.80 1.50
CA SER A 796 10.37 -25.47 2.69
C SER A 796 10.25 -24.46 3.83
N GLU A 797 9.29 -24.65 4.74
CA GLU A 797 9.32 -23.90 5.99
C GLU A 797 10.65 -24.15 6.73
N ALA A 798 11.31 -23.04 7.14
CA ALA A 798 12.51 -23.09 7.97
C ALA A 798 12.15 -23.42 9.43
#